data_dc80d5f2af350b00f36d5339a8663d93
#
_entry.id   dc80d5f2af350b00f36d5339a8663d93
#
_cell.length_a   1.000
_cell.length_b   1.000
_cell.length_c   1.000
_cell.angle_alpha   90.00
_cell.angle_beta   90.00
_cell.angle_gamma   90.00
#
_symmetry.space_group_name_H-M   'P 1'
#
loop_
_entity.id
_entity.type
_entity.pdbx_description
1 polymer ?
#
loop_
_entity_poly.entity_id
_entity_poly.type
_entity_poly.pdbx_seq_one_letter_code
_entity_poly.pdbx_strand_id
1 'polypeptide(L)'
;IIANQKGYLSTWDKYGSTEGEQLLKRAREIGRIEVMPEQCEVYGEFGRQMSIYLNRDLRTLLTTQDALLMMSPETSVPYLEDPEMDWQTFSSQLLEDYKQKKGFDSNLSNWDQQSNSVSTDAEYQDNVASVANEPSQILKIIKVEQNRLIVEGVDIPSTKMIIVQSIMGDQVQIERRMAARNAIIEGKSAMPHLGLLIEEDARLPSGRVQRPEIKPLSSFVKTKIFPKNPPTKTQEKAIKLALNTPDIMIIQGPPGTGKTTVITAIIERLNQELDKSKSIQGDILVSGYQHDAVENLLNRLSVNDLPAIKFGQRSGEKEQNNATDIKLDEWRLKTVGNIYQHAPELKESIAYLQLENEAIAYATTPSDSAALRLVNKAKALLIGIPNSAELISLLKILGTELNSQHLGESDGIRFLRALRLSKPAFKDDGVQRVAALMAWLDEEEITIEKKYLDILQQAMIWQPKNNLDFLPQLKEVKQQLLKQFTPRPQLKRNLAREDVKLAIQRTLDLLQDRSRNESKNRALIDYLSDLEGNPYAVQEALAEYNLVYGATTGQSEGEVIRRFKSKSGDGKGYLQYGTVIVDEAARASPRDLMIPMVQAKDRIILVGDHRQLPHIVDEALLQQMEQESDDIHSDIKEKFNQHITSSMFQYLFHRAKQLEQQDGTPRTITLDAQYRSHPLLGQ
;
A
#
# COMPACT_ATOMS: atom_id res chain seq x y z
N ILE A 1 27.94 24.91 1.91
CA ILE A 1 27.88 24.60 0.47
C ILE A 1 28.85 23.46 0.23
N ILE A 2 28.34 22.26 0.01
CA ILE A 2 29.15 21.08 -0.26
C ILE A 2 29.11 20.90 -1.78
N ALA A 3 29.97 21.63 -2.48
CA ALA A 3 30.16 21.55 -3.92
C ALA A 3 31.51 20.90 -4.23
N ASN A 4 31.66 19.61 -3.91
CA ASN A 4 32.78 18.84 -4.40
C ASN A 4 32.40 18.13 -5.68
N GLN A 5 32.84 18.64 -6.85
CA GLN A 5 32.55 18.04 -8.18
C GLN A 5 33.12 16.63 -8.33
N LYS A 6 33.92 16.15 -7.40
CA LYS A 6 34.58 14.83 -7.40
C LYS A 6 34.15 13.98 -6.18
N GLY A 7 33.14 14.43 -5.43
CA GLY A 7 32.66 13.76 -4.23
C GLY A 7 31.72 12.59 -4.51
N TYR A 8 31.35 11.91 -3.44
CA TYR A 8 30.41 10.75 -3.49
C TYR A 8 29.04 11.16 -4.06
N LEU A 9 28.49 12.27 -3.59
CA LEU A 9 27.18 12.76 -4.07
C LEU A 9 27.22 13.11 -5.56
N SER A 10 28.29 13.75 -6.03
CA SER A 10 28.46 14.11 -7.45
C SER A 10 28.52 12.87 -8.36
N THR A 11 29.15 11.78 -7.91
CA THR A 11 29.18 10.51 -8.63
C THR A 11 27.77 9.96 -8.87
N TRP A 12 26.94 9.97 -7.82
CA TRP A 12 25.57 9.47 -7.90
C TRP A 12 24.62 10.42 -8.62
N ASP A 13 24.92 11.71 -8.67
CA ASP A 13 24.23 12.68 -9.52
C ASP A 13 24.47 12.38 -11.00
N LYS A 14 25.72 12.14 -11.38
CA LYS A 14 26.06 11.78 -12.76
C LYS A 14 25.38 10.47 -13.17
N TYR A 15 25.39 9.44 -12.29
CA TYR A 15 24.68 8.20 -12.53
C TYR A 15 23.17 8.44 -12.75
N GLY A 16 22.53 9.24 -11.90
CA GLY A 16 21.12 9.56 -12.01
C GLY A 16 20.76 10.34 -13.25
N SER A 17 21.63 11.26 -13.69
CA SER A 17 21.43 12.00 -14.94
C SER A 17 21.53 11.10 -16.16
N THR A 18 22.54 10.22 -16.22
CA THR A 18 22.69 9.26 -17.32
C THR A 18 21.52 8.28 -17.39
N GLU A 19 21.04 7.78 -16.24
CA GLU A 19 19.82 6.94 -16.15
C GLU A 19 18.59 7.68 -16.69
N GLY A 20 18.41 8.94 -16.28
CA GLY A 20 17.30 9.78 -16.75
C GLY A 20 17.35 10.10 -18.25
N GLU A 21 18.53 10.38 -18.80
CA GLU A 21 18.71 10.58 -20.24
C GLU A 21 18.37 9.34 -21.04
N GLN A 22 18.75 8.15 -20.56
CA GLN A 22 18.34 6.87 -21.19
C GLN A 22 16.83 6.67 -21.12
N LEU A 23 16.18 7.02 -20.00
CA LEU A 23 14.74 6.94 -19.84
C LEU A 23 14.03 7.83 -20.87
N LEU A 24 14.45 9.09 -21.00
CA LEU A 24 13.89 10.01 -22.01
C LEU A 24 14.14 9.53 -23.43
N LYS A 25 15.34 9.04 -23.73
CA LYS A 25 15.69 8.48 -25.04
C LYS A 25 14.77 7.32 -25.40
N ARG A 26 14.59 6.36 -24.45
CA ARG A 26 13.71 5.21 -24.66
C ARG A 26 12.25 5.63 -24.84
N ALA A 27 11.76 6.59 -24.06
CA ALA A 27 10.41 7.11 -24.19
C ALA A 27 10.19 7.79 -25.55
N ARG A 28 11.20 8.50 -26.10
CA ARG A 28 11.16 9.08 -27.45
C ARG A 28 11.22 8.01 -28.55
N GLU A 29 12.00 6.95 -28.38
CA GLU A 29 12.06 5.82 -29.32
C GLU A 29 10.72 5.09 -29.41
N ILE A 30 10.00 4.92 -28.31
CA ILE A 30 8.64 4.40 -28.28
C ILE A 30 7.67 5.41 -28.90
N GLY A 31 7.79 6.69 -28.53
CA GLY A 31 7.01 7.80 -29.07
C GLY A 31 5.53 7.70 -28.73
N ARG A 32 4.71 8.36 -29.56
CA ARG A 32 3.24 8.31 -29.47
C ARG A 32 2.72 7.18 -30.36
N ILE A 33 1.99 6.24 -29.78
CA ILE A 33 1.36 5.14 -30.50
C ILE A 33 -0.13 5.42 -30.54
N GLU A 34 -0.65 5.68 -31.73
CA GLU A 34 -2.09 5.86 -31.92
C GLU A 34 -2.81 4.52 -31.87
N VAL A 35 -3.91 4.48 -31.15
CA VAL A 35 -4.74 3.28 -30.97
C VAL A 35 -6.20 3.65 -31.23
N MET A 36 -6.84 2.89 -32.10
CA MET A 36 -8.26 2.98 -32.40
C MET A 36 -9.05 1.93 -31.59
N PRO A 37 -10.32 2.18 -31.29
CA PRO A 37 -11.17 1.20 -30.58
C PRO A 37 -11.17 -0.19 -31.21
N GLU A 38 -11.14 -0.27 -32.54
CA GLU A 38 -11.17 -1.53 -33.30
C GLU A 38 -9.89 -2.36 -33.14
N GLN A 39 -8.81 -1.75 -32.66
CA GLN A 39 -7.53 -2.41 -32.40
C GLN A 39 -7.48 -3.02 -30.98
N CYS A 40 -8.52 -2.81 -30.17
CA CYS A 40 -8.60 -3.26 -28.80
C CYS A 40 -9.63 -4.38 -28.66
N GLU A 41 -9.24 -5.48 -28.03
CA GLU A 41 -10.12 -6.62 -27.74
C GLU A 41 -9.98 -7.06 -26.28
N VAL A 42 -11.09 -7.46 -25.66
CA VAL A 42 -11.04 -8.08 -24.33
C VAL A 42 -10.32 -9.42 -24.43
N TYR A 43 -9.33 -9.61 -23.55
CA TYR A 43 -8.51 -10.82 -23.47
C TYR A 43 -8.63 -11.48 -22.09
N GLY A 44 -8.69 -12.82 -22.06
CA GLY A 44 -8.74 -13.60 -20.84
C GLY A 44 -10.15 -13.94 -20.33
N GLU A 45 -10.24 -14.95 -19.47
CA GLU A 45 -11.52 -15.54 -18.99
C GLU A 45 -12.35 -14.59 -18.10
N PHE A 46 -11.74 -13.60 -17.48
CA PHE A 46 -12.40 -12.71 -16.53
C PHE A 46 -12.59 -11.27 -17.02
N GLY A 47 -12.29 -10.97 -18.30
CA GLY A 47 -12.50 -9.64 -18.88
C GLY A 47 -11.63 -8.51 -18.27
N ARG A 48 -10.57 -8.88 -17.56
CA ARG A 48 -9.66 -7.92 -16.91
C ARG A 48 -8.41 -7.60 -17.73
N GLN A 49 -8.27 -8.20 -18.90
CA GLN A 49 -7.13 -8.01 -19.78
C GLN A 49 -7.60 -7.50 -21.12
N MET A 50 -6.78 -6.69 -21.75
CA MET A 50 -7.02 -6.15 -23.08
C MET A 50 -5.85 -6.49 -24.00
N SER A 51 -6.17 -6.91 -25.22
CA SER A 51 -5.22 -7.02 -26.33
C SER A 51 -5.28 -5.78 -27.18
N ILE A 52 -4.15 -5.19 -27.47
CA ILE A 52 -4.01 -4.04 -28.37
C ILE A 52 -3.17 -4.48 -29.55
N TYR A 53 -3.75 -4.41 -30.75
CA TYR A 53 -3.05 -4.73 -31.99
C TYR A 53 -2.31 -3.50 -32.53
N LEU A 54 -1.01 -3.65 -32.70
CA LEU A 54 -0.12 -2.57 -33.10
C LEU A 54 0.47 -2.83 -34.48
N ASN A 55 0.71 -1.76 -35.23
CA ASN A 55 1.38 -1.83 -36.52
C ASN A 55 2.93 -1.82 -36.43
N ARG A 56 3.46 -1.87 -35.21
CA ARG A 56 4.88 -1.76 -34.90
C ARG A 56 5.30 -2.85 -33.90
N ASP A 57 6.48 -3.43 -34.14
CA ASP A 57 7.10 -4.37 -33.20
C ASP A 57 7.78 -3.60 -32.06
N LEU A 58 7.33 -3.85 -30.82
CA LEU A 58 7.86 -3.20 -29.63
C LEU A 58 8.62 -4.18 -28.70
N ARG A 59 8.87 -5.42 -29.10
CA ARG A 59 9.53 -6.43 -28.26
C ARG A 59 10.96 -6.06 -27.83
N THR A 60 11.65 -5.23 -28.62
CA THR A 60 12.99 -4.73 -28.29
C THR A 60 12.97 -3.50 -27.40
N LEU A 61 11.85 -2.79 -27.32
CA LEU A 61 11.69 -1.52 -26.60
C LEU A 61 10.92 -1.66 -25.31
N LEU A 62 10.00 -2.64 -25.21
CA LEU A 62 9.13 -2.82 -24.03
C LEU A 62 9.34 -4.18 -23.38
N THR A 63 9.25 -4.19 -22.06
CA THR A 63 9.26 -5.39 -21.20
C THR A 63 8.00 -5.45 -20.34
N THR A 64 7.77 -6.56 -19.65
CA THR A 64 6.66 -6.71 -18.71
C THR A 64 6.83 -5.88 -17.43
N GLN A 65 7.99 -5.26 -17.24
CA GLN A 65 8.24 -4.36 -16.11
C GLN A 65 7.90 -2.90 -16.45
N ASP A 66 7.73 -2.59 -17.73
CA ASP A 66 7.36 -1.25 -18.17
C ASP A 66 5.87 -1.00 -17.96
N ALA A 67 5.52 0.26 -17.71
CA ALA A 67 4.16 0.75 -17.70
C ALA A 67 3.93 1.67 -18.90
N LEU A 68 2.70 1.64 -19.40
CA LEU A 68 2.27 2.55 -20.48
C LEU A 68 1.12 3.42 -19.97
N LEU A 69 0.96 4.58 -20.58
CA LEU A 69 -0.12 5.51 -20.28
C LEU A 69 -0.97 5.68 -21.53
N MET A 70 -2.26 5.35 -21.43
CA MET A 70 -3.26 5.63 -22.44
C MET A 70 -3.95 6.94 -22.11
N MET A 71 -4.00 7.87 -23.06
CA MET A 71 -4.54 9.21 -22.87
C MET A 71 -5.17 9.77 -24.15
N SER A 72 -5.89 10.88 -24.01
CA SER A 72 -6.41 11.62 -25.16
C SER A 72 -5.28 12.07 -26.10
N PRO A 73 -5.51 12.07 -27.43
CA PRO A 73 -4.54 12.57 -28.40
C PRO A 73 -4.13 14.03 -28.21
N GLU A 74 -4.98 14.82 -27.56
CA GLU A 74 -4.75 16.25 -27.28
C GLU A 74 -3.86 16.49 -26.03
N THR A 75 -3.59 15.44 -25.27
CA THR A 75 -2.78 15.56 -24.05
C THR A 75 -1.33 15.88 -24.40
N SER A 76 -0.79 16.95 -23.81
CA SER A 76 0.60 17.34 -23.97
C SER A 76 1.53 16.38 -23.23
N VAL A 77 2.63 16.01 -23.91
CA VAL A 77 3.71 15.18 -23.34
C VAL A 77 5.04 15.92 -23.61
N PRO A 78 5.49 16.76 -22.67
CA PRO A 78 6.58 17.72 -22.92
C PRO A 78 7.85 17.11 -23.50
N TYR A 79 8.29 15.96 -23.00
CA TYR A 79 9.51 15.28 -23.46
C TYR A 79 9.38 14.62 -24.85
N LEU A 80 8.17 14.53 -25.41
CA LEU A 80 7.92 14.09 -26.79
C LEU A 80 7.69 15.26 -27.73
N GLU A 81 7.28 16.40 -27.22
CA GLU A 81 7.01 17.63 -28.01
C GLU A 81 8.26 18.45 -28.22
N ASP A 82 9.16 18.45 -27.21
CA ASP A 82 10.46 19.11 -27.30
C ASP A 82 11.59 18.07 -27.39
N PRO A 83 12.10 17.75 -28.58
CA PRO A 83 13.20 16.81 -28.78
C PRO A 83 14.52 17.26 -28.13
N GLU A 84 14.71 18.57 -27.95
CA GLU A 84 15.92 19.16 -27.34
C GLU A 84 15.86 19.23 -25.84
N MET A 85 14.72 18.88 -25.23
CA MET A 85 14.58 18.85 -23.76
C MET A 85 15.55 17.83 -23.15
N ASP A 86 16.55 18.29 -22.42
CA ASP A 86 17.48 17.43 -21.70
C ASP A 86 16.91 16.95 -20.37
N TRP A 87 17.56 15.94 -19.79
CA TRP A 87 17.17 15.41 -18.48
C TRP A 87 17.22 16.45 -17.37
N GLN A 88 18.20 17.37 -17.41
CA GLN A 88 18.36 18.38 -16.38
C GLN A 88 17.18 19.34 -16.34
N THR A 89 16.72 19.80 -17.49
CA THR A 89 15.55 20.67 -17.62
C THR A 89 14.27 19.92 -17.18
N PHE A 90 14.06 18.71 -17.68
CA PHE A 90 12.90 17.91 -17.32
C PHE A 90 12.84 17.60 -15.83
N SER A 91 13.95 17.13 -15.24
CA SER A 91 14.00 16.78 -13.83
C SER A 91 13.87 18.00 -12.90
N SER A 92 14.31 19.18 -13.33
CA SER A 92 14.13 20.43 -12.59
C SER A 92 12.65 20.83 -12.53
N GLN A 93 11.92 20.70 -13.63
CA GLN A 93 10.46 20.91 -13.68
C GLN A 93 9.74 19.96 -12.74
N LEU A 94 10.06 18.66 -12.79
CA LEU A 94 9.49 17.66 -11.87
C LEU A 94 9.71 18.03 -10.40
N LEU A 95 10.92 18.48 -10.07
CA LEU A 95 11.24 18.84 -8.69
C LEU A 95 10.47 20.09 -8.22
N GLU A 96 10.27 21.07 -9.09
CA GLU A 96 9.44 22.25 -8.77
C GLU A 96 7.99 21.87 -8.54
N ASP A 97 7.41 21.04 -9.41
CA ASP A 97 6.06 20.50 -9.25
C ASP A 97 5.92 19.71 -7.95
N TYR A 98 6.92 18.88 -7.62
CA TYR A 98 6.95 18.15 -6.36
C TYR A 98 6.96 19.10 -5.14
N LYS A 99 7.78 20.13 -5.17
CA LYS A 99 7.85 21.14 -4.10
C LYS A 99 6.52 21.88 -3.93
N GLN A 100 5.87 22.27 -5.02
CA GLN A 100 4.57 22.92 -5.00
C GLN A 100 3.48 21.99 -4.42
N LYS A 101 3.39 20.75 -4.89
CA LYS A 101 2.45 19.75 -4.40
C LYS A 101 2.62 19.44 -2.91
N LYS A 102 3.84 19.44 -2.39
CA LYS A 102 4.16 19.15 -0.98
C LYS A 102 4.10 20.38 -0.05
N GLY A 103 3.66 21.54 -0.55
CA GLY A 103 3.47 22.74 0.26
C GLY A 103 4.75 23.38 0.80
N PHE A 104 5.85 23.26 0.08
CA PHE A 104 7.08 23.99 0.38
C PHE A 104 6.92 25.50 0.15
N ASP A 105 5.88 25.90 -0.61
CA ASP A 105 5.47 27.29 -0.80
C ASP A 105 4.19 27.62 -0.02
N SER A 106 4.22 28.78 0.68
CA SER A 106 3.40 29.17 1.81
C SER A 106 1.96 29.59 1.55
N ASN A 107 1.23 29.08 0.54
CA ASN A 107 -0.14 29.53 0.24
C ASN A 107 -1.08 28.39 -0.17
N LEU A 108 -1.46 27.50 0.76
CA LEU A 108 -2.55 26.55 0.50
C LEU A 108 -3.45 26.37 1.72
N SER A 109 -4.58 27.14 1.69
CA SER A 109 -5.67 27.08 2.68
C SER A 109 -6.92 26.35 2.15
N ASN A 110 -6.84 25.48 1.13
CA ASN A 110 -8.03 24.91 0.47
C ASN A 110 -7.99 23.37 0.27
N TRP A 111 -7.55 22.59 1.27
CA TRP A 111 -7.45 21.11 1.12
C TRP A 111 -8.49 20.29 1.87
N ASP A 112 -9.57 20.89 2.39
CA ASP A 112 -10.48 20.19 3.33
C ASP A 112 -11.65 19.42 2.71
N GLN A 113 -11.77 19.23 1.40
CA GLN A 113 -13.00 18.64 0.86
C GLN A 113 -12.91 17.45 -0.12
N GLN A 114 -11.77 16.89 -0.43
CA GLN A 114 -11.74 15.72 -1.35
C GLN A 114 -10.65 14.72 -0.98
N SER A 115 -10.94 13.73 -0.16
CA SER A 115 -10.33 12.39 -0.31
C SER A 115 -10.83 11.40 0.75
N ASN A 116 -11.76 10.55 0.35
CA ASN A 116 -12.17 9.33 1.05
C ASN A 116 -11.97 8.11 0.14
N SER A 117 -10.75 7.86 -0.32
CA SER A 117 -10.36 6.55 -0.87
C SER A 117 -8.84 6.47 -0.93
N VAL A 118 -8.26 5.59 -0.13
CA VAL A 118 -6.81 5.40 -0.02
C VAL A 118 -6.45 4.06 -0.60
N SER A 119 -5.92 4.04 -1.83
CA SER A 119 -5.15 2.93 -2.38
C SER A 119 -3.86 3.46 -2.97
N THR A 120 -2.80 2.65 -3.02
CA THR A 120 -1.54 2.99 -3.71
C THR A 120 -1.76 3.23 -5.21
N ASP A 121 -2.83 2.65 -5.75
CA ASP A 121 -3.32 2.98 -7.09
C ASP A 121 -3.90 4.40 -7.15
N ALA A 122 -4.37 4.97 -6.03
CA ALA A 122 -4.84 6.36 -5.95
C ALA A 122 -3.69 7.37 -6.01
N GLU A 123 -2.54 7.13 -5.37
CA GLU A 123 -1.33 7.97 -5.58
C GLU A 123 -0.90 7.99 -7.06
N TYR A 124 -1.08 6.85 -7.74
CA TYR A 124 -0.79 6.72 -9.16
C TYR A 124 -1.85 7.40 -10.03
N GLN A 125 -3.13 7.26 -9.69
CA GLN A 125 -4.26 7.86 -10.42
C GLN A 125 -4.39 9.36 -10.19
N ASP A 126 -4.17 9.86 -8.98
CA ASP A 126 -4.22 11.31 -8.68
C ASP A 126 -3.08 12.08 -9.36
N ASN A 127 -1.89 11.47 -9.49
CA ASN A 127 -0.80 12.05 -10.28
C ASN A 127 -1.10 12.07 -11.79
N VAL A 128 -1.84 11.07 -12.29
CA VAL A 128 -2.33 11.03 -13.69
C VAL A 128 -3.38 12.12 -13.92
N ALA A 129 -4.34 12.27 -13.01
CA ALA A 129 -5.41 13.27 -13.12
C ALA A 129 -4.92 14.72 -13.01
N SER A 130 -3.77 14.97 -12.37
CA SER A 130 -3.20 16.32 -12.25
C SER A 130 -2.40 16.78 -13.49
N VAL A 131 -1.98 15.86 -14.35
CA VAL A 131 -1.25 16.15 -15.60
C VAL A 131 -2.19 16.21 -16.80
N ALA A 132 -3.35 15.55 -16.74
CA ALA A 132 -4.33 15.53 -17.81
C ALA A 132 -5.69 15.99 -17.28
N ASN A 133 -6.29 17.00 -17.90
CA ASN A 133 -7.69 17.40 -17.65
C ASN A 133 -8.72 16.35 -18.14
N GLU A 134 -8.26 15.17 -18.58
CA GLU A 134 -9.07 14.06 -19.08
C GLU A 134 -8.61 12.71 -18.50
N PRO A 135 -9.50 11.69 -18.42
CA PRO A 135 -9.18 10.41 -17.79
C PRO A 135 -8.07 9.68 -18.56
N SER A 136 -6.88 9.66 -18.00
CA SER A 136 -5.76 8.86 -18.46
C SER A 136 -5.74 7.53 -17.69
N GLN A 137 -5.36 6.43 -18.40
CA GLN A 137 -5.36 5.09 -17.85
C GLN A 137 -3.95 4.48 -17.91
N ILE A 138 -3.51 3.88 -16.79
CA ILE A 138 -2.23 3.18 -16.74
C ILE A 138 -2.43 1.75 -17.20
N LEU A 139 -1.62 1.33 -18.18
CA LEU A 139 -1.61 0.00 -18.74
C LEU A 139 -0.43 -0.78 -18.13
N LYS A 140 -0.72 -1.84 -17.37
CA LYS A 140 0.31 -2.79 -16.92
C LYS A 140 0.53 -3.83 -18.02
N ILE A 141 1.76 -3.97 -18.49
CA ILE A 141 2.10 -4.91 -19.55
C ILE A 141 2.18 -6.33 -18.97
N ILE A 142 1.37 -7.24 -19.51
CA ILE A 142 1.44 -8.66 -19.20
C ILE A 142 2.36 -9.38 -20.19
N LYS A 143 2.25 -9.04 -21.49
CA LYS A 143 3.03 -9.68 -22.55
C LYS A 143 3.19 -8.75 -23.73
N VAL A 144 4.37 -8.77 -24.35
CA VAL A 144 4.67 -8.08 -25.61
C VAL A 144 4.90 -9.11 -26.71
N GLU A 145 4.09 -9.08 -27.74
CA GLU A 145 4.19 -9.92 -28.94
C GLU A 145 4.53 -9.03 -30.14
N GLN A 146 4.85 -9.61 -31.28
CA GLN A 146 5.32 -8.86 -32.45
C GLN A 146 4.40 -7.70 -32.87
N ASN A 147 3.08 -7.97 -32.95
CA ASN A 147 2.08 -6.99 -33.36
C ASN A 147 0.96 -6.85 -32.34
N ARG A 148 1.21 -7.30 -31.09
CA ARG A 148 0.16 -7.36 -30.07
C ARG A 148 0.74 -7.09 -28.68
N LEU A 149 0.05 -6.22 -27.96
CA LEU A 149 0.33 -5.91 -26.58
C LEU A 149 -0.83 -6.43 -25.70
N ILE A 150 -0.52 -7.22 -24.68
CA ILE A 150 -1.50 -7.68 -23.69
C ILE A 150 -1.28 -6.90 -22.41
N VAL A 151 -2.33 -6.20 -21.99
CA VAL A 151 -2.31 -5.33 -20.80
C VAL A 151 -3.43 -5.67 -19.83
N GLU A 152 -3.27 -5.32 -18.55
CA GLU A 152 -4.23 -5.57 -17.47
C GLU A 152 -4.98 -4.27 -17.11
N GLY A 153 -6.28 -4.43 -16.80
CA GLY A 153 -7.02 -3.48 -15.97
C GLY A 153 -7.68 -2.31 -16.71
N VAL A 154 -8.00 -2.42 -18.01
CA VAL A 154 -8.48 -1.26 -18.79
C VAL A 154 -9.78 -1.57 -19.50
N ASP A 155 -10.69 -0.59 -19.53
CA ASP A 155 -11.85 -0.59 -20.39
C ASP A 155 -11.44 -0.26 -21.84
N ILE A 156 -12.09 -0.89 -22.81
CA ILE A 156 -11.85 -0.60 -24.24
C ILE A 156 -12.20 0.86 -24.49
N PRO A 157 -11.29 1.66 -25.08
CA PRO A 157 -11.55 3.05 -25.36
C PRO A 157 -12.71 3.21 -26.36
N SER A 158 -13.55 4.22 -26.17
CA SER A 158 -14.66 4.53 -27.08
C SER A 158 -14.24 5.43 -28.25
N THR A 159 -13.09 6.07 -28.16
CA THR A 159 -12.55 7.03 -29.12
C THR A 159 -11.07 6.72 -29.41
N LYS A 160 -10.50 7.40 -30.41
CA LYS A 160 -9.06 7.36 -30.68
C LYS A 160 -8.29 7.79 -29.42
N MET A 161 -7.29 7.01 -29.03
CA MET A 161 -6.39 7.31 -27.91
C MET A 161 -4.94 7.26 -28.39
N ILE A 162 -4.05 7.78 -27.55
CA ILE A 162 -2.61 7.58 -27.70
C ILE A 162 -2.06 6.80 -26.53
N ILE A 163 -1.06 5.98 -26.80
CA ILE A 163 -0.28 5.28 -25.78
C ILE A 163 1.13 5.82 -25.82
N VAL A 164 1.67 6.16 -24.66
CA VAL A 164 3.07 6.57 -24.47
C VAL A 164 3.69 5.73 -23.34
N GLN A 165 5.01 5.68 -23.30
CA GLN A 165 5.67 5.08 -22.12
C GLN A 165 5.33 5.91 -20.88
N SER A 166 4.83 5.23 -19.83
CA SER A 166 4.63 5.89 -18.56
C SER A 166 5.97 5.97 -17.82
N ILE A 167 6.47 7.17 -17.64
CA ILE A 167 7.63 7.44 -16.77
C ILE A 167 7.21 7.80 -15.34
N MET A 168 5.92 7.71 -15.02
CA MET A 168 5.37 8.24 -13.76
C MET A 168 5.79 7.46 -12.52
N GLY A 169 5.88 6.13 -12.60
CA GLY A 169 6.39 5.31 -11.48
C GLY A 169 7.84 5.65 -11.15
N ASP A 170 8.64 5.81 -12.19
CA ASP A 170 10.04 6.26 -12.08
C ASP A 170 10.10 7.72 -11.66
N GLN A 171 9.17 8.56 -12.14
CA GLN A 171 9.08 9.98 -11.80
C GLN A 171 8.97 10.21 -10.30
N VAL A 172 8.02 9.59 -9.61
CA VAL A 172 7.85 9.76 -8.15
C VAL A 172 9.11 9.33 -7.39
N GLN A 173 9.75 8.26 -7.84
CA GLN A 173 11.00 7.79 -7.24
C GLN A 173 12.16 8.74 -7.50
N ILE A 174 12.25 9.27 -8.72
CA ILE A 174 13.24 10.26 -9.12
C ILE A 174 13.06 11.55 -8.31
N GLU A 175 11.83 12.05 -8.21
CA GLU A 175 11.49 13.24 -7.40
C GLU A 175 11.93 13.08 -5.95
N ARG A 176 11.63 11.95 -5.31
CA ARG A 176 12.04 11.67 -3.92
C ARG A 176 13.56 11.59 -3.76
N ARG A 177 14.26 10.95 -4.71
CA ARG A 177 15.72 10.85 -4.74
C ARG A 177 16.38 12.24 -4.90
N MET A 178 15.86 13.04 -5.83
CA MET A 178 16.35 14.40 -6.07
C MET A 178 16.07 15.34 -4.89
N ALA A 179 14.87 15.26 -4.30
CA ALA A 179 14.51 16.05 -3.13
C ALA A 179 15.43 15.72 -1.95
N ALA A 180 15.68 14.44 -1.69
CA ALA A 180 16.59 14.01 -0.63
C ALA A 180 18.02 14.49 -0.88
N ARG A 181 18.53 14.31 -2.09
CA ARG A 181 19.86 14.79 -2.48
C ARG A 181 20.00 16.31 -2.30
N ASN A 182 19.03 17.08 -2.77
CA ASN A 182 19.06 18.55 -2.65
C ASN A 182 18.98 19.00 -1.20
N ALA A 183 18.17 18.33 -0.37
CA ALA A 183 18.12 18.59 1.06
C ALA A 183 19.50 18.40 1.74
N ILE A 184 20.25 17.38 1.33
CA ILE A 184 21.61 17.14 1.85
C ILE A 184 22.55 18.25 1.44
N ILE A 185 22.57 18.63 0.16
CA ILE A 185 23.50 19.66 -0.37
C ILE A 185 23.19 21.05 0.17
N GLU A 186 21.90 21.40 0.27
CA GLU A 186 21.46 22.70 0.77
C GLU A 186 21.51 22.77 2.31
N GLY A 187 21.85 21.68 3.02
CA GLY A 187 21.82 21.63 4.49
C GLY A 187 20.42 21.73 5.08
N LYS A 188 19.38 21.38 4.30
CA LYS A 188 17.95 21.40 4.69
C LYS A 188 17.44 20.05 5.20
N SER A 189 18.30 19.01 5.25
CA SER A 189 17.96 17.75 5.90
C SER A 189 17.65 17.95 7.39
N ALA A 190 16.85 17.06 7.98
CA ALA A 190 16.53 17.14 9.42
C ALA A 190 17.80 17.19 10.30
N MET A 191 18.89 16.57 9.81
CA MET A 191 20.24 16.70 10.34
C MET A 191 21.06 17.58 9.38
N PRO A 192 21.25 18.90 9.64
CA PRO A 192 21.85 19.82 8.66
C PRO A 192 23.26 19.48 8.22
N HIS A 193 24.04 18.77 9.06
CA HIS A 193 25.42 18.36 8.77
C HIS A 193 25.52 16.97 8.09
N LEU A 194 24.41 16.37 7.64
CA LEU A 194 24.40 15.05 7.02
C LEU A 194 25.35 14.96 5.82
N GLY A 195 25.40 16.01 4.98
CA GLY A 195 26.31 16.04 3.83
C GLY A 195 27.79 15.99 4.24
N LEU A 196 28.17 16.57 5.39
CA LEU A 196 29.53 16.50 5.91
C LEU A 196 29.89 15.08 6.43
N LEU A 197 28.91 14.29 6.82
CA LEU A 197 29.12 12.89 7.18
C LEU A 197 29.37 12.03 5.94
N ILE A 198 28.75 12.38 4.81
CA ILE A 198 28.85 11.62 3.56
C ILE A 198 30.13 11.94 2.80
N GLU A 199 30.47 13.21 2.61
CA GLU A 199 31.62 13.62 1.77
C GLU A 199 32.96 13.38 2.44
N GLU A 200 33.94 12.84 1.70
CA GLU A 200 35.23 12.39 2.25
C GLU A 200 36.10 13.51 2.82
N ASP A 201 36.13 14.64 2.14
CA ASP A 201 37.03 15.75 2.50
C ASP A 201 36.40 16.73 3.51
N ALA A 202 35.15 16.44 3.94
CA ALA A 202 34.45 17.32 4.84
C ALA A 202 34.84 17.10 6.31
N ARG A 203 34.94 18.19 7.04
CA ARG A 203 35.18 18.19 8.50
C ARG A 203 33.89 18.50 9.24
N LEU A 204 33.63 17.76 10.30
CA LEU A 204 32.48 18.01 11.15
C LEU A 204 32.71 19.25 12.02
N PRO A 205 31.66 20.05 12.27
CA PRO A 205 31.77 21.21 13.15
C PRO A 205 32.15 20.80 14.57
N SER A 206 33.04 21.60 15.20
CA SER A 206 33.37 21.45 16.60
C SER A 206 32.23 21.98 17.48
N GLY A 207 31.96 21.34 18.61
CA GLY A 207 30.96 21.84 19.58
C GLY A 207 29.58 21.20 19.45
N ARG A 208 29.51 19.88 19.26
CA ARG A 208 28.25 19.14 19.24
C ARG A 208 27.54 19.15 20.59
N VAL A 209 26.22 19.20 20.56
CA VAL A 209 25.39 19.07 21.76
C VAL A 209 25.63 17.69 22.41
N GLN A 210 26.21 17.72 23.62
CA GLN A 210 26.34 16.51 24.42
C GLN A 210 24.97 16.13 24.97
N ARG A 211 24.52 14.93 24.63
CA ARG A 211 23.32 14.36 25.22
C ARG A 211 23.69 13.57 26.46
N PRO A 212 22.77 13.44 27.45
CA PRO A 212 22.98 12.53 28.59
C PRO A 212 23.23 11.10 28.10
N GLU A 213 24.21 10.42 28.69
CA GLU A 213 24.56 9.06 28.32
C GLU A 213 23.42 8.08 28.68
N ILE A 214 22.92 7.36 27.67
CA ILE A 214 21.87 6.34 27.82
C ILE A 214 22.54 4.98 28.10
N LYS A 215 22.16 4.32 29.20
CA LYS A 215 22.62 2.96 29.50
C LYS A 215 22.02 1.98 28.47
N PRO A 216 22.81 1.01 27.95
CA PRO A 216 22.39 0.15 26.86
C PRO A 216 21.20 -0.76 27.21
N LEU A 217 21.16 -1.27 28.43
CA LEU A 217 20.18 -2.25 28.87
C LEU A 217 19.58 -1.86 30.22
N SER A 218 18.25 -1.92 30.29
CA SER A 218 17.48 -1.94 31.53
C SER A 218 17.10 -3.37 31.90
N SER A 219 16.67 -3.61 33.13
CA SER A 219 16.13 -4.91 33.55
C SER A 219 14.93 -5.32 32.67
N PHE A 220 14.06 -4.38 32.33
CA PHE A 220 12.92 -4.58 31.44
C PHE A 220 13.34 -5.06 30.05
N VAL A 221 14.29 -4.38 29.40
CA VAL A 221 14.76 -4.76 28.07
C VAL A 221 15.46 -6.13 28.08
N LYS A 222 16.25 -6.42 29.12
CA LYS A 222 16.84 -7.76 29.30
C LYS A 222 15.77 -8.85 29.36
N THR A 223 14.73 -8.66 30.15
CA THR A 223 13.66 -9.65 30.29
C THR A 223 12.81 -9.77 29.04
N LYS A 224 12.46 -8.65 28.39
CA LYS A 224 11.57 -8.62 27.22
C LYS A 224 12.25 -9.11 25.95
N ILE A 225 13.48 -8.66 25.67
CA ILE A 225 14.15 -8.89 24.39
C ILE A 225 15.12 -10.06 24.43
N PHE A 226 15.70 -10.34 25.59
CA PHE A 226 16.68 -11.41 25.80
C PHE A 226 16.21 -12.47 26.82
N PRO A 227 14.99 -13.04 26.68
CA PRO A 227 14.43 -13.90 27.70
C PRO A 227 15.16 -15.25 27.85
N LYS A 228 15.78 -15.75 26.77
CA LYS A 228 16.44 -17.07 26.75
C LYS A 228 17.95 -16.97 26.83
N ASN A 229 18.55 -16.04 26.07
CA ASN A 229 19.99 -15.89 25.98
C ASN A 229 20.36 -14.43 26.28
N PRO A 230 21.28 -14.16 27.21
CA PRO A 230 21.73 -12.80 27.47
C PRO A 230 22.42 -12.24 26.22
N PRO A 231 22.42 -10.91 26.03
CA PRO A 231 23.13 -10.28 24.94
C PRO A 231 24.64 -10.54 25.05
N THR A 232 25.30 -10.70 23.88
CA THR A 232 26.76 -10.74 23.88
C THR A 232 27.34 -9.37 24.27
N LYS A 233 28.60 -9.35 24.67
CA LYS A 233 29.33 -8.09 24.93
C LYS A 233 29.32 -7.16 23.70
N THR A 234 29.43 -7.72 22.49
CA THR A 234 29.40 -6.97 21.25
C THR A 234 28.02 -6.42 20.93
N GLN A 235 26.95 -7.21 21.17
CA GLN A 235 25.57 -6.72 21.04
C GLN A 235 25.27 -5.60 22.05
N GLU A 236 25.66 -5.75 23.31
CA GLU A 236 25.49 -4.72 24.33
C GLU A 236 26.26 -3.42 23.96
N LYS A 237 27.50 -3.57 23.45
CA LYS A 237 28.30 -2.44 22.95
C LYS A 237 27.62 -1.80 21.75
N ALA A 238 27.07 -2.56 20.81
CA ALA A 238 26.35 -2.02 19.65
C ALA A 238 25.12 -1.21 20.07
N ILE A 239 24.32 -1.72 21.01
CA ILE A 239 23.18 -1.00 21.57
C ILE A 239 23.64 0.29 22.25
N LYS A 240 24.69 0.24 23.08
CA LYS A 240 25.23 1.42 23.75
C LYS A 240 25.67 2.50 22.75
N LEU A 241 26.42 2.12 21.72
CA LEU A 241 26.91 3.05 20.70
C LEU A 241 25.76 3.66 19.89
N ALA A 242 24.77 2.85 19.47
CA ALA A 242 23.61 3.32 18.71
C ALA A 242 22.74 4.30 19.52
N LEU A 243 22.52 4.05 20.81
CA LEU A 243 21.76 4.95 21.69
C LEU A 243 22.45 6.29 21.90
N ASN A 244 23.79 6.31 21.93
CA ASN A 244 24.59 7.46 22.28
C ASN A 244 25.31 8.11 21.09
N THR A 245 25.05 7.63 19.86
CA THR A 245 25.62 8.30 18.67
C THR A 245 25.12 9.73 18.54
N PRO A 246 25.99 10.69 18.24
CA PRO A 246 25.56 12.07 18.01
C PRO A 246 24.92 12.27 16.61
N ASP A 247 25.13 11.35 15.69
CA ASP A 247 24.77 11.47 14.27
C ASP A 247 24.46 10.13 13.61
N ILE A 248 25.45 9.36 13.21
CA ILE A 248 25.30 8.10 12.48
C ILE A 248 25.97 6.95 13.22
N MET A 249 25.32 5.79 13.22
CA MET A 249 25.88 4.54 13.70
C MET A 249 25.69 3.44 12.66
N ILE A 250 26.75 2.70 12.35
CA ILE A 250 26.74 1.64 11.35
C ILE A 250 27.05 0.30 12.03
N ILE A 251 26.05 -0.58 12.02
CA ILE A 251 26.15 -1.91 12.65
C ILE A 251 26.25 -2.95 11.53
N GLN A 252 27.45 -3.49 11.38
CA GLN A 252 27.66 -4.61 10.48
C GLN A 252 27.35 -5.91 11.21
N GLY A 253 26.56 -6.78 10.61
CA GLY A 253 26.28 -8.10 11.17
C GLY A 253 25.99 -9.12 10.07
N PRO A 254 26.81 -10.18 9.97
CA PRO A 254 26.48 -11.33 9.13
C PRO A 254 25.11 -11.93 9.45
N PRO A 255 24.56 -12.79 8.58
CA PRO A 255 23.30 -13.47 8.84
C PRO A 255 23.37 -14.27 10.16
N GLY A 256 22.33 -14.14 10.99
CA GLY A 256 22.23 -14.88 12.25
C GLY A 256 22.96 -14.27 13.46
N THR A 257 23.57 -13.10 13.34
CA THR A 257 24.22 -12.40 14.48
C THR A 257 23.28 -11.65 15.39
N GLY A 258 21.96 -11.71 15.14
CA GLY A 258 20.95 -11.05 15.96
C GLY A 258 20.74 -9.57 15.67
N LYS A 259 21.00 -9.11 14.44
CA LYS A 259 20.75 -7.73 14.00
C LYS A 259 19.37 -7.22 14.43
N THR A 260 18.31 -7.97 14.10
CA THR A 260 16.93 -7.62 14.44
C THR A 260 16.71 -7.50 15.95
N THR A 261 17.33 -8.39 16.75
CA THR A 261 17.25 -8.33 18.21
C THR A 261 17.93 -7.07 18.78
N VAL A 262 19.07 -6.68 18.22
CA VAL A 262 19.77 -5.44 18.56
C VAL A 262 18.90 -4.22 18.23
N ILE A 263 18.31 -4.18 17.03
CA ILE A 263 17.38 -3.11 16.62
C ILE A 263 16.20 -3.01 17.59
N THR A 264 15.57 -4.14 17.92
CA THR A 264 14.43 -4.17 18.85
C THR A 264 14.84 -3.65 20.25
N ALA A 265 16.01 -4.03 20.74
CA ALA A 265 16.53 -3.54 22.02
C ALA A 265 16.82 -2.02 22.00
N ILE A 266 17.35 -1.50 20.90
CA ILE A 266 17.56 -0.05 20.71
C ILE A 266 16.22 0.69 20.78
N ILE A 267 15.22 0.22 20.03
CA ILE A 267 13.87 0.83 20.00
C ILE A 267 13.23 0.84 21.38
N GLU A 268 13.26 -0.28 22.10
CA GLU A 268 12.69 -0.37 23.46
C GLU A 268 13.43 0.53 24.46
N ARG A 269 14.75 0.67 24.33
CA ARG A 269 15.51 1.61 25.16
C ARG A 269 15.16 3.06 24.84
N LEU A 270 15.06 3.42 23.55
CA LEU A 270 14.63 4.76 23.17
C LEU A 270 13.22 5.06 23.69
N ASN A 271 12.29 4.11 23.61
CA ASN A 271 10.94 4.24 24.18
C ASN A 271 10.95 4.54 25.70
N GLN A 272 11.88 3.94 26.44
CA GLN A 272 12.01 4.20 27.87
C GLN A 272 12.57 5.60 28.21
N GLU A 273 13.44 6.13 27.35
CA GLU A 273 14.11 7.41 27.57
C GLU A 273 13.34 8.61 26.98
N LEU A 274 12.29 8.34 26.17
CA LEU A 274 11.46 9.39 25.60
C LEU A 274 10.69 10.15 26.67
N ASP A 275 10.66 11.46 26.51
CA ASP A 275 9.84 12.36 27.32
C ASP A 275 8.37 12.17 26.98
N LYS A 276 7.65 11.46 27.82
CA LYS A 276 6.23 11.16 27.66
C LYS A 276 5.31 12.38 27.72
N SER A 277 5.83 13.56 28.07
CA SER A 277 5.09 14.83 27.98
C SER A 277 5.01 15.37 26.56
N LYS A 278 5.81 14.84 25.63
CA LYS A 278 5.83 15.20 24.21
C LYS A 278 5.12 14.16 23.38
N SER A 279 4.63 14.55 22.20
CA SER A 279 4.10 13.61 21.23
C SER A 279 5.19 12.59 20.84
N ILE A 280 4.90 11.31 21.02
CA ILE A 280 5.78 10.20 20.61
C ILE A 280 5.44 9.68 19.21
N GLN A 281 4.43 10.26 18.57
CA GLN A 281 3.87 9.81 17.30
C GLN A 281 4.95 9.65 16.23
N GLY A 282 5.24 8.38 15.87
CA GLY A 282 6.20 8.04 14.86
C GLY A 282 7.55 8.75 15.05
N ASP A 283 8.12 8.78 16.27
CA ASP A 283 9.45 9.40 16.50
C ASP A 283 10.58 8.52 15.95
N ILE A 284 10.30 7.23 15.74
CA ILE A 284 11.26 6.29 15.17
C ILE A 284 10.73 5.79 13.82
N LEU A 285 11.48 6.01 12.75
CA LEU A 285 11.27 5.38 11.45
C LEU A 285 12.12 4.12 11.35
N VAL A 286 11.47 3.01 11.05
CA VAL A 286 12.12 1.76 10.65
C VAL A 286 11.96 1.58 9.15
N SER A 287 13.07 1.47 8.44
CA SER A 287 13.06 1.37 6.99
C SER A 287 13.91 0.19 6.48
N GLY A 288 13.70 -0.21 5.24
CA GLY A 288 14.47 -1.24 4.57
C GLY A 288 14.23 -1.20 3.06
N TYR A 289 15.10 -1.84 2.31
CA TYR A 289 14.99 -1.85 0.85
C TYR A 289 13.75 -2.61 0.36
N GLN A 290 13.42 -3.74 1.00
CA GLN A 290 12.30 -4.61 0.62
C GLN A 290 11.20 -4.60 1.68
N HIS A 291 9.95 -4.77 1.24
CA HIS A 291 8.79 -4.89 2.12
C HIS A 291 8.95 -6.00 3.16
N ASP A 292 9.47 -7.17 2.75
CA ASP A 292 9.68 -8.32 3.65
C ASP A 292 10.65 -8.00 4.80
N ALA A 293 11.70 -7.24 4.53
CA ALA A 293 12.67 -6.86 5.55
C ALA A 293 12.02 -5.97 6.62
N VAL A 294 11.22 -4.98 6.19
CA VAL A 294 10.47 -4.09 7.08
C VAL A 294 9.43 -4.89 7.87
N GLU A 295 8.62 -5.72 7.22
CA GLU A 295 7.59 -6.54 7.87
C GLU A 295 8.15 -7.51 8.89
N ASN A 296 9.24 -8.22 8.56
CA ASN A 296 9.91 -9.14 9.47
C ASN A 296 10.43 -8.45 10.73
N LEU A 297 10.88 -7.21 10.60
CA LEU A 297 11.32 -6.42 11.73
C LEU A 297 10.13 -5.93 12.56
N LEU A 298 9.13 -5.30 11.93
CA LEU A 298 7.93 -4.79 12.60
C LEU A 298 7.14 -5.91 13.29
N ASN A 299 7.12 -7.11 12.68
CA ASN A 299 6.47 -8.27 13.26
C ASN A 299 7.05 -8.73 14.62
N ARG A 300 8.27 -8.33 14.94
CA ARG A 300 8.95 -8.63 16.22
C ARG A 300 8.86 -7.47 17.20
N LEU A 301 8.31 -6.32 16.76
CA LEU A 301 8.13 -5.15 17.59
C LEU A 301 6.74 -5.13 18.21
N SER A 302 6.68 -4.91 19.51
CA SER A 302 5.47 -4.60 20.25
C SER A 302 5.85 -3.56 21.30
N VAL A 303 5.82 -2.31 20.91
CA VAL A 303 6.18 -1.20 21.78
C VAL A 303 4.92 -0.72 22.50
N ASN A 304 4.94 -0.67 23.82
CA ASN A 304 3.78 -0.33 24.65
C ASN A 304 2.55 -1.23 24.38
N ASP A 305 2.79 -2.50 24.04
CA ASP A 305 1.75 -3.48 23.64
C ASP A 305 0.93 -3.08 22.39
N LEU A 306 1.40 -2.08 21.62
CA LEU A 306 0.80 -1.69 20.35
C LEU A 306 1.53 -2.37 19.19
N PRO A 307 0.80 -2.84 18.17
CA PRO A 307 1.42 -3.32 16.93
C PRO A 307 2.08 -2.16 16.20
N ALA A 308 3.29 -2.36 15.67
CA ALA A 308 3.96 -1.37 14.84
C ALA A 308 3.22 -1.21 13.49
N ILE A 309 3.15 0.02 12.99
CA ILE A 309 2.42 0.36 11.77
C ILE A 309 3.38 0.44 10.58
N LYS A 310 3.06 -0.29 9.50
CA LYS A 310 3.75 -0.21 8.22
C LYS A 310 2.94 0.65 7.26
N PHE A 311 3.61 1.58 6.62
CA PHE A 311 3.07 2.40 5.55
C PHE A 311 3.56 1.91 4.19
N GLY A 312 2.68 1.98 3.20
CA GLY A 312 2.93 1.55 1.84
C GLY A 312 2.71 0.06 1.61
N GLN A 313 2.22 -0.25 0.41
CA GLN A 313 1.84 -1.60 -0.04
C GLN A 313 2.75 -2.07 -1.18
N ARG A 314 2.76 -3.37 -1.45
CA ARG A 314 3.38 -3.95 -2.64
C ARG A 314 2.50 -3.66 -3.86
N SER A 315 3.12 -3.34 -4.98
CA SER A 315 2.41 -3.25 -6.25
C SER A 315 1.70 -4.57 -6.58
N GLY A 316 0.36 -4.53 -6.73
CA GLY A 316 -0.46 -5.70 -7.06
C GLY A 316 -1.08 -6.48 -5.88
N GLU A 317 -0.80 -6.14 -4.63
CA GLU A 317 -1.53 -6.70 -3.47
C GLU A 317 -2.88 -5.98 -3.29
N LYS A 318 -3.96 -6.77 -3.16
CA LYS A 318 -5.27 -6.22 -2.76
C LYS A 318 -5.20 -5.75 -1.31
N GLU A 319 -5.89 -4.66 -0.99
CA GLU A 319 -5.88 -3.92 0.29
C GLU A 319 -6.00 -4.75 1.58
N GLN A 320 -6.37 -6.02 1.53
CA GLN A 320 -6.82 -6.79 2.70
C GLN A 320 -5.83 -7.82 3.27
N ASN A 321 -4.58 -7.92 2.76
CA ASN A 321 -3.69 -9.03 3.14
C ASN A 321 -2.29 -8.64 3.65
N ASN A 322 -2.09 -7.43 4.13
CA ASN A 322 -0.82 -7.08 4.77
C ASN A 322 -0.69 -7.76 6.14
N ALA A 323 0.46 -8.37 6.41
CA ALA A 323 0.76 -9.00 7.72
C ALA A 323 0.59 -8.02 8.91
N THR A 324 0.72 -6.73 8.66
CA THR A 324 0.52 -5.66 9.66
C THR A 324 -0.96 -5.43 9.95
N ASP A 325 -1.83 -5.48 8.94
CA ASP A 325 -3.28 -5.32 9.10
C ASP A 325 -3.87 -6.52 9.84
N ILE A 326 -3.38 -7.73 9.55
CA ILE A 326 -3.76 -8.95 10.29
C ILE A 326 -3.42 -8.81 11.78
N LYS A 327 -2.22 -8.33 12.11
CA LYS A 327 -1.82 -8.11 13.51
C LYS A 327 -2.63 -7.01 14.21
N LEU A 328 -2.97 -5.98 13.46
CA LEU A 328 -3.85 -4.93 13.96
C LEU A 328 -5.23 -5.48 14.29
N ASP A 329 -5.78 -6.32 13.42
CA ASP A 329 -7.05 -6.99 13.65
C ASP A 329 -6.98 -7.98 14.81
N GLU A 330 -5.91 -8.77 14.93
CA GLU A 330 -5.66 -9.65 16.07
C GLU A 330 -5.58 -8.87 17.39
N TRP A 331 -4.85 -7.75 17.39
CA TRP A 331 -4.77 -6.86 18.56
C TRP A 331 -6.14 -6.28 18.92
N ARG A 332 -6.88 -5.80 17.92
CA ARG A 332 -8.23 -5.26 18.05
C ARG A 332 -9.17 -6.28 18.68
N LEU A 333 -9.25 -7.48 18.11
CA LEU A 333 -10.09 -8.57 18.59
C LEU A 333 -9.70 -9.01 20.00
N LYS A 334 -8.41 -9.10 20.31
CA LYS A 334 -7.90 -9.43 21.63
C LYS A 334 -8.29 -8.35 22.66
N THR A 335 -8.17 -7.08 22.29
CA THR A 335 -8.53 -5.93 23.16
C THR A 335 -10.02 -5.92 23.45
N VAL A 336 -10.87 -6.09 22.41
CA VAL A 336 -12.31 -6.24 22.56
C VAL A 336 -12.66 -7.44 23.47
N GLY A 337 -12.03 -8.58 23.23
CA GLY A 337 -12.22 -9.78 24.07
C GLY A 337 -11.87 -9.55 25.54
N ASN A 338 -10.75 -8.90 25.81
CA ASN A 338 -10.32 -8.56 27.16
C ASN A 338 -11.31 -7.61 27.86
N ILE A 339 -11.80 -6.59 27.15
CA ILE A 339 -12.79 -5.66 27.73
C ILE A 339 -14.08 -6.39 28.05
N TYR A 340 -14.58 -7.26 27.17
CA TYR A 340 -15.78 -8.04 27.42
C TYR A 340 -15.64 -9.10 28.52
N GLN A 341 -14.43 -9.58 28.79
CA GLN A 341 -14.16 -10.45 29.93
C GLN A 341 -14.30 -9.71 31.27
N HIS A 342 -13.89 -8.44 31.34
CA HIS A 342 -13.93 -7.63 32.55
C HIS A 342 -15.26 -6.87 32.72
N ALA A 343 -15.99 -6.63 31.65
CA ALA A 343 -17.25 -5.88 31.63
C ALA A 343 -18.23 -6.49 30.62
N PRO A 344 -18.77 -7.71 30.89
CA PRO A 344 -19.66 -8.41 29.94
C PRO A 344 -20.96 -7.66 29.66
N GLU A 345 -21.41 -6.79 30.57
CA GLU A 345 -22.59 -5.94 30.44
C GLU A 345 -22.48 -4.96 29.27
N LEU A 346 -21.28 -4.60 28.84
CA LEU A 346 -21.07 -3.67 27.72
C LEU A 346 -21.51 -4.23 26.37
N LYS A 347 -21.63 -5.56 26.23
CA LYS A 347 -22.13 -6.18 24.99
C LYS A 347 -23.55 -5.76 24.65
N GLU A 348 -24.42 -5.67 25.66
CA GLU A 348 -25.80 -5.28 25.45
C GLU A 348 -25.89 -3.79 25.06
N SER A 349 -25.09 -2.95 25.70
CA SER A 349 -25.04 -1.51 25.40
C SER A 349 -24.53 -1.20 24.02
N ILE A 350 -23.49 -1.88 23.55
CA ILE A 350 -22.93 -1.70 22.21
C ILE A 350 -23.90 -2.20 21.14
N ALA A 351 -24.51 -3.36 21.38
CA ALA A 351 -25.49 -3.92 20.47
C ALA A 351 -26.69 -2.98 20.28
N TYR A 352 -27.11 -2.31 21.36
CA TYR A 352 -28.13 -1.26 21.33
C TYR A 352 -27.70 -0.08 20.44
N LEU A 353 -26.52 0.50 20.69
CA LEU A 353 -26.00 1.65 19.93
C LEU A 353 -25.79 1.33 18.44
N GLN A 354 -25.30 0.14 18.15
CA GLN A 354 -25.12 -0.32 16.76
C GLN A 354 -26.48 -0.46 16.04
N LEU A 355 -27.51 -0.98 16.71
CA LEU A 355 -28.85 -1.06 16.13
C LEU A 355 -29.45 0.33 15.91
N GLU A 356 -29.27 1.24 16.87
CA GLU A 356 -29.72 2.64 16.77
C GLU A 356 -29.06 3.37 15.59
N ASN A 357 -27.74 3.28 15.46
CA ASN A 357 -26.99 3.89 14.35
C ASN A 357 -27.42 3.33 12.98
N GLU A 358 -27.61 2.01 12.88
CA GLU A 358 -28.10 1.39 11.64
C GLU A 358 -29.54 1.80 11.32
N ALA A 359 -30.39 2.00 12.34
CA ALA A 359 -31.75 2.50 12.16
C ALA A 359 -31.76 3.94 11.62
N ILE A 360 -30.88 4.80 12.13
CA ILE A 360 -30.70 6.18 11.63
C ILE A 360 -30.20 6.15 10.18
N ALA A 361 -29.19 5.33 9.89
CA ALA A 361 -28.66 5.14 8.53
C ALA A 361 -29.73 4.65 7.56
N TYR A 362 -30.57 3.69 7.97
CA TYR A 362 -31.70 3.23 7.17
C TYR A 362 -32.76 4.31 6.95
N ALA A 363 -33.02 5.16 7.92
CA ALA A 363 -33.96 6.26 7.77
C ALA A 363 -33.49 7.34 6.77
N THR A 364 -32.17 7.56 6.69
CA THR A 364 -31.54 8.52 5.78
C THR A 364 -31.33 7.95 4.36
N THR A 365 -30.89 6.71 4.25
CA THR A 365 -30.62 6.03 2.98
C THR A 365 -31.32 4.68 2.92
N PRO A 366 -32.66 4.67 2.73
CA PRO A 366 -33.45 3.43 2.75
C PRO A 366 -33.08 2.49 1.59
N SER A 367 -32.89 1.20 1.92
CA SER A 367 -32.75 0.12 0.93
C SER A 367 -33.30 -1.18 1.50
N ASP A 368 -33.79 -2.08 0.63
CA ASP A 368 -34.32 -3.38 1.06
C ASP A 368 -33.24 -4.23 1.76
N SER A 369 -31.97 -4.15 1.30
CA SER A 369 -30.84 -4.81 1.94
C SER A 369 -30.52 -4.25 3.34
N ALA A 370 -30.64 -2.94 3.54
CA ALA A 370 -30.48 -2.31 4.85
C ALA A 370 -31.61 -2.69 5.80
N ALA A 371 -32.86 -2.71 5.30
CA ALA A 371 -34.01 -3.16 6.06
C ALA A 371 -33.86 -4.62 6.53
N LEU A 372 -33.42 -5.51 5.64
CA LEU A 372 -33.19 -6.92 5.96
C LEU A 372 -32.09 -7.10 7.01
N ARG A 373 -30.96 -6.41 6.88
CA ARG A 373 -29.90 -6.43 7.91
C ARG A 373 -30.41 -5.96 9.28
N LEU A 374 -31.13 -4.85 9.32
CA LEU A 374 -31.73 -4.29 10.52
C LEU A 374 -32.69 -5.28 11.20
N VAL A 375 -33.60 -5.86 10.44
CA VAL A 375 -34.59 -6.84 10.94
C VAL A 375 -33.89 -8.08 11.49
N ASN A 376 -32.88 -8.61 10.81
CA ASN A 376 -32.13 -9.78 11.27
C ASN A 376 -31.31 -9.47 12.53
N LYS A 377 -30.71 -8.30 12.61
CA LYS A 377 -29.95 -7.87 13.79
C LYS A 377 -30.88 -7.66 15.00
N ALA A 378 -32.00 -6.95 14.82
CA ALA A 378 -32.99 -6.74 15.87
C ALA A 378 -33.54 -8.07 16.40
N LYS A 379 -33.85 -9.03 15.50
CA LYS A 379 -34.29 -10.37 15.88
C LYS A 379 -33.24 -11.12 16.72
N ALA A 380 -31.96 -11.05 16.33
CA ALA A 380 -30.89 -11.70 17.08
C ALA A 380 -30.73 -11.14 18.50
N LEU A 381 -30.87 -9.82 18.68
CA LEU A 381 -30.76 -9.15 19.96
C LEU A 381 -31.91 -9.41 20.92
N LEU A 382 -33.09 -9.80 20.40
CA LEU A 382 -34.26 -10.08 21.19
C LEU A 382 -34.29 -11.52 21.75
N ILE A 383 -33.38 -12.40 21.32
CA ILE A 383 -33.31 -13.79 21.80
C ILE A 383 -32.99 -13.80 23.30
N GLY A 384 -33.88 -14.42 24.08
CA GLY A 384 -33.72 -14.49 25.54
C GLY A 384 -34.22 -13.27 26.29
N ILE A 385 -34.82 -12.27 25.63
CA ILE A 385 -35.42 -11.12 26.30
C ILE A 385 -36.88 -11.43 26.68
N PRO A 386 -37.30 -11.17 27.93
CA PRO A 386 -38.69 -11.32 28.33
C PRO A 386 -39.63 -10.42 27.51
N ASN A 387 -40.84 -10.89 27.23
CA ASN A 387 -41.87 -10.18 26.47
C ASN A 387 -41.53 -9.83 25.01
N SER A 388 -40.51 -10.48 24.40
CA SER A 388 -40.07 -10.22 23.02
C SER A 388 -40.72 -11.14 21.99
N ALA A 389 -41.47 -12.18 22.38
CA ALA A 389 -41.98 -13.22 21.49
C ALA A 389 -42.82 -12.70 20.32
N GLU A 390 -43.74 -11.76 20.58
CA GLU A 390 -44.56 -11.15 19.52
C GLU A 390 -43.71 -10.35 18.54
N LEU A 391 -42.74 -9.58 19.05
CA LEU A 391 -41.86 -8.75 18.24
C LEU A 391 -40.91 -9.60 17.40
N ILE A 392 -40.39 -10.71 17.94
CA ILE A 392 -39.60 -11.70 17.19
C ILE A 392 -40.43 -12.30 16.05
N SER A 393 -41.70 -12.62 16.29
CA SER A 393 -42.61 -13.14 15.28
C SER A 393 -42.86 -12.11 14.15
N LEU A 394 -43.08 -10.85 14.52
CA LEU A 394 -43.22 -9.75 13.56
C LEU A 394 -41.94 -9.57 12.73
N LEU A 395 -40.79 -9.52 13.36
CA LEU A 395 -39.50 -9.40 12.66
C LEU A 395 -39.21 -10.59 11.73
N LYS A 396 -39.66 -11.80 12.10
CA LYS A 396 -39.55 -12.98 11.26
C LYS A 396 -40.41 -12.83 10.00
N ILE A 397 -41.64 -12.34 10.11
CA ILE A 397 -42.52 -12.10 8.94
C ILE A 397 -41.90 -11.03 8.05
N LEU A 398 -41.48 -9.88 8.59
CA LEU A 398 -40.82 -8.82 7.83
C LEU A 398 -39.54 -9.31 7.13
N GLY A 399 -38.74 -10.11 7.80
CA GLY A 399 -37.54 -10.70 7.20
C GLY A 399 -37.83 -11.65 6.05
N THR A 400 -38.92 -12.44 6.14
CA THR A 400 -39.35 -13.33 5.06
C THR A 400 -39.86 -12.55 3.86
N GLU A 401 -40.64 -11.51 4.10
CA GLU A 401 -41.14 -10.62 3.03
C GLU A 401 -39.99 -9.89 2.31
N LEU A 402 -39.03 -9.34 3.05
CA LEU A 402 -37.86 -8.68 2.47
C LEU A 402 -36.98 -9.64 1.67
N ASN A 403 -36.78 -10.87 2.16
CA ASN A 403 -36.05 -11.91 1.44
C ASN A 403 -36.75 -12.35 0.16
N SER A 404 -38.08 -12.52 0.20
CA SER A 404 -38.85 -12.92 -0.99
C SER A 404 -38.78 -11.88 -2.12
N GLN A 405 -38.63 -10.59 -1.78
CA GLN A 405 -38.40 -9.52 -2.76
C GLN A 405 -36.97 -9.53 -3.35
N HIS A 406 -35.99 -10.04 -2.62
CA HIS A 406 -34.60 -10.13 -3.07
C HIS A 406 -34.28 -11.39 -3.89
N LEU A 407 -34.90 -12.53 -3.56
CA LEU A 407 -34.66 -13.80 -4.25
C LEU A 407 -35.19 -13.84 -5.70
N GLY A 408 -36.19 -12.99 -6.03
CA GLY A 408 -36.79 -12.97 -7.38
C GLY A 408 -35.91 -12.33 -8.47
N GLU A 409 -34.88 -11.59 -8.17
CA GLU A 409 -34.15 -10.78 -9.18
C GLU A 409 -32.79 -11.31 -9.63
N SER A 410 -32.08 -12.17 -8.88
CA SER A 410 -30.68 -12.40 -9.22
C SER A 410 -30.35 -13.76 -9.84
N ASP A 411 -30.83 -14.86 -9.31
CA ASP A 411 -30.34 -16.18 -9.72
C ASP A 411 -30.92 -16.66 -11.05
N GLY A 412 -32.20 -16.52 -11.29
CA GLY A 412 -32.82 -16.87 -12.57
C GLY A 412 -32.28 -16.09 -13.75
N ILE A 413 -32.10 -14.78 -13.57
CA ILE A 413 -31.48 -13.91 -14.60
C ILE A 413 -30.03 -14.33 -14.85
N ARG A 414 -29.27 -14.71 -13.81
CA ARG A 414 -27.89 -15.20 -13.93
C ARG A 414 -27.81 -16.48 -14.73
N PHE A 415 -28.66 -17.47 -14.45
CA PHE A 415 -28.71 -18.74 -15.21
C PHE A 415 -29.13 -18.49 -16.65
N LEU A 416 -30.12 -17.64 -16.90
CA LEU A 416 -30.57 -17.30 -18.25
C LEU A 416 -29.48 -16.58 -19.05
N ARG A 417 -28.75 -15.62 -18.41
CA ARG A 417 -27.64 -14.92 -19.07
C ARG A 417 -26.48 -15.84 -19.39
N ALA A 418 -26.26 -16.89 -18.59
CA ALA A 418 -25.18 -17.84 -18.75
C ALA A 418 -25.41 -18.82 -19.93
N LEU A 419 -26.63 -18.93 -20.49
CA LEU A 419 -26.94 -19.80 -21.67
C LEU A 419 -26.06 -19.42 -22.85
N ARG A 420 -25.42 -20.43 -23.44
CA ARG A 420 -24.55 -20.34 -24.63
C ARG A 420 -25.36 -20.44 -25.92
N LEU A 421 -25.18 -19.49 -26.82
CA LEU A 421 -25.99 -19.36 -28.04
C LEU A 421 -25.17 -19.48 -29.35
N SER A 422 -23.84 -19.47 -29.26
CA SER A 422 -23.00 -19.71 -30.43
C SER A 422 -22.52 -21.15 -30.50
N LYS A 423 -22.33 -21.69 -31.70
CA LYS A 423 -21.88 -23.06 -31.90
C LYS A 423 -20.61 -23.44 -31.15
N PRO A 424 -19.53 -22.59 -31.15
CA PRO A 424 -18.33 -22.93 -30.37
C PRO A 424 -18.58 -22.94 -28.87
N ALA A 425 -19.23 -21.91 -28.32
CA ALA A 425 -19.49 -21.78 -26.89
C ALA A 425 -20.46 -22.87 -26.37
N PHE A 426 -21.47 -23.27 -27.18
CA PHE A 426 -22.36 -24.32 -26.77
C PHE A 426 -21.67 -25.70 -26.71
N LYS A 427 -20.72 -25.97 -27.62
CA LYS A 427 -19.92 -27.20 -27.61
C LYS A 427 -19.00 -27.28 -26.37
N ASP A 428 -18.61 -26.18 -25.79
CA ASP A 428 -17.75 -26.13 -24.62
C ASP A 428 -18.53 -26.45 -23.34
N ASP A 429 -19.43 -25.59 -22.89
CA ASP A 429 -20.16 -25.75 -21.62
C ASP A 429 -21.68 -25.57 -21.76
N GLY A 430 -22.24 -25.53 -22.99
CA GLY A 430 -23.64 -25.21 -23.23
C GLY A 430 -24.62 -26.17 -22.58
N VAL A 431 -24.35 -27.47 -22.63
CA VAL A 431 -25.19 -28.50 -21.99
C VAL A 431 -25.24 -28.30 -20.47
N GLN A 432 -24.10 -28.02 -19.86
CA GLN A 432 -24.01 -27.81 -18.41
C GLN A 432 -24.78 -26.54 -17.99
N ARG A 433 -24.73 -25.46 -18.79
CA ARG A 433 -25.48 -24.23 -18.53
C ARG A 433 -26.99 -24.42 -18.65
N VAL A 434 -27.43 -25.21 -19.62
CA VAL A 434 -28.86 -25.57 -19.74
C VAL A 434 -29.31 -26.46 -18.56
N ALA A 435 -28.49 -27.44 -18.18
CA ALA A 435 -28.79 -28.31 -17.04
C ALA A 435 -28.90 -27.51 -15.73
N ALA A 436 -27.98 -26.51 -15.51
CA ALA A 436 -28.04 -25.64 -14.35
C ALA A 436 -29.31 -24.77 -14.32
N LEU A 437 -29.75 -24.25 -15.48
CA LEU A 437 -31.00 -23.51 -15.57
C LEU A 437 -32.20 -24.40 -15.27
N MET A 438 -32.23 -25.64 -15.82
CA MET A 438 -33.31 -26.59 -15.59
C MET A 438 -33.41 -27.01 -14.12
N ALA A 439 -32.28 -27.29 -13.47
CA ALA A 439 -32.21 -27.60 -12.04
C ALA A 439 -32.75 -26.45 -11.18
N TRP A 440 -32.39 -25.20 -11.51
CA TRP A 440 -32.92 -24.03 -10.81
C TRP A 440 -34.45 -23.88 -11.01
N LEU A 441 -34.97 -24.08 -12.24
CA LEU A 441 -36.41 -24.00 -12.52
C LEU A 441 -37.19 -25.06 -11.73
N ASP A 442 -36.61 -26.26 -11.56
CA ASP A 442 -37.21 -27.36 -10.81
C ASP A 442 -37.16 -27.11 -9.29
N GLU A 443 -36.03 -26.64 -8.79
CA GLU A 443 -35.82 -26.32 -7.36
C GLU A 443 -36.74 -25.20 -6.86
N GLU A 444 -36.99 -24.21 -7.71
CA GLU A 444 -37.87 -23.05 -7.38
C GLU A 444 -39.35 -23.31 -7.81
N GLU A 445 -39.68 -24.52 -8.25
CA GLU A 445 -41.04 -24.93 -8.73
C GLU A 445 -41.60 -23.97 -9.81
N ILE A 446 -40.73 -23.42 -10.68
CA ILE A 446 -41.12 -22.46 -11.70
C ILE A 446 -41.62 -23.18 -12.95
N THR A 447 -42.89 -22.95 -13.28
CA THR A 447 -43.49 -23.48 -14.50
C THR A 447 -43.29 -22.54 -15.68
N ILE A 448 -42.70 -23.03 -16.77
CA ILE A 448 -42.57 -22.34 -18.07
C ILE A 448 -43.41 -22.98 -19.13
N GLU A 449 -43.67 -22.29 -20.25
CA GLU A 449 -44.43 -22.81 -21.36
C GLU A 449 -43.80 -24.13 -21.91
N LYS A 450 -44.60 -25.13 -22.18
CA LYS A 450 -44.14 -26.43 -22.64
C LYS A 450 -43.19 -26.37 -23.83
N LYS A 451 -43.47 -25.48 -24.80
CA LYS A 451 -42.59 -25.27 -25.96
C LYS A 451 -41.15 -24.84 -25.59
N TYR A 452 -40.96 -24.05 -24.50
CA TYR A 452 -39.63 -23.64 -24.03
C TYR A 452 -38.96 -24.78 -23.27
N LEU A 453 -39.73 -25.53 -22.51
CA LEU A 453 -39.24 -26.71 -21.81
C LEU A 453 -38.70 -27.77 -22.78
N ASP A 454 -39.44 -28.06 -23.86
CA ASP A 454 -39.04 -29.02 -24.89
C ASP A 454 -37.70 -28.62 -25.54
N ILE A 455 -37.48 -27.32 -25.82
CA ILE A 455 -36.21 -26.80 -26.39
C ILE A 455 -35.07 -26.94 -25.39
N LEU A 456 -35.29 -26.61 -24.11
CA LEU A 456 -34.29 -26.78 -23.07
C LEU A 456 -33.93 -28.24 -22.85
N GLN A 457 -34.90 -29.14 -22.85
CA GLN A 457 -34.68 -30.59 -22.79
C GLN A 457 -33.87 -31.10 -24.00
N GLN A 458 -34.22 -30.67 -25.21
CA GLN A 458 -33.44 -30.97 -26.40
C GLN A 458 -31.99 -30.50 -26.32
N ALA A 459 -31.79 -29.30 -25.82
CA ALA A 459 -30.45 -28.73 -25.64
C ALA A 459 -29.66 -29.47 -24.55
N MET A 460 -30.29 -29.93 -23.47
CA MET A 460 -29.67 -30.65 -22.36
C MET A 460 -29.17 -32.06 -22.76
N ILE A 461 -29.89 -32.77 -23.67
CA ILE A 461 -29.53 -34.12 -24.14
C ILE A 461 -28.61 -34.10 -25.36
N TRP A 462 -28.18 -32.94 -25.85
CA TRP A 462 -27.34 -32.82 -27.04
C TRP A 462 -25.98 -33.51 -26.86
N GLN A 463 -25.52 -34.16 -27.94
CA GLN A 463 -24.22 -34.83 -27.99
C GLN A 463 -23.32 -34.25 -29.10
N PRO A 464 -21.98 -34.28 -28.93
CA PRO A 464 -21.02 -33.65 -29.87
C PRO A 464 -21.10 -34.07 -31.33
N LYS A 465 -21.72 -35.24 -31.61
CA LYS A 465 -21.96 -35.79 -32.97
C LYS A 465 -23.18 -35.20 -33.67
N ASN A 466 -24.06 -34.52 -32.95
CA ASN A 466 -25.30 -33.99 -33.46
C ASN A 466 -25.20 -32.54 -33.93
N ASN A 467 -26.08 -32.15 -34.86
CA ASN A 467 -26.20 -30.76 -35.29
C ASN A 467 -26.77 -29.87 -34.17
N LEU A 468 -26.48 -28.58 -34.23
CA LEU A 468 -26.93 -27.59 -33.28
C LEU A 468 -28.06 -26.71 -33.85
N ASP A 469 -29.05 -27.37 -34.49
CA ASP A 469 -30.13 -26.68 -35.21
C ASP A 469 -31.15 -26.01 -34.29
N PHE A 470 -31.12 -26.33 -32.98
CA PHE A 470 -31.97 -25.72 -31.95
C PHE A 470 -31.43 -24.40 -31.40
N LEU A 471 -30.19 -23.98 -31.71
CA LEU A 471 -29.61 -22.72 -31.16
C LEU A 471 -30.44 -21.48 -31.43
N PRO A 472 -31.01 -21.27 -32.64
CA PRO A 472 -31.93 -20.15 -32.87
C PRO A 472 -33.13 -20.14 -31.95
N GLN A 473 -33.72 -21.32 -31.73
CA GLN A 473 -34.85 -21.50 -30.82
C GLN A 473 -34.46 -21.30 -29.36
N LEU A 474 -33.28 -21.78 -28.94
CA LEU A 474 -32.72 -21.52 -27.61
C LEU A 474 -32.48 -20.03 -27.37
N LYS A 475 -32.08 -19.28 -28.40
CA LYS A 475 -31.96 -17.83 -28.34
C LYS A 475 -33.31 -17.15 -28.11
N GLU A 476 -34.37 -17.61 -28.75
CA GLU A 476 -35.73 -17.14 -28.53
C GLU A 476 -36.20 -17.43 -27.11
N VAL A 477 -36.01 -18.66 -26.62
CA VAL A 477 -36.30 -19.06 -25.22
C VAL A 477 -35.60 -18.13 -24.24
N LYS A 478 -34.30 -17.91 -24.41
CA LYS A 478 -33.52 -16.98 -23.57
C LYS A 478 -34.13 -15.58 -23.56
N GLN A 479 -34.49 -15.04 -24.73
CA GLN A 479 -35.04 -13.69 -24.84
C GLN A 479 -36.43 -13.59 -24.17
N GLN A 480 -37.28 -14.56 -24.35
CA GLN A 480 -38.62 -14.55 -23.76
C GLN A 480 -38.57 -14.73 -22.24
N LEU A 481 -37.78 -15.67 -21.75
CA LEU A 481 -37.62 -15.87 -20.33
C LEU A 481 -36.94 -14.67 -19.65
N LEU A 482 -35.94 -14.06 -20.30
CA LEU A 482 -35.36 -12.80 -19.76
C LEU A 482 -36.41 -11.68 -19.68
N LYS A 483 -37.31 -11.54 -20.66
CA LYS A 483 -38.41 -10.56 -20.60
C LYS A 483 -39.39 -10.87 -19.46
N GLN A 484 -39.64 -12.14 -19.19
CA GLN A 484 -40.53 -12.59 -18.12
C GLN A 484 -39.93 -12.40 -16.75
N PHE A 485 -38.63 -12.69 -16.57
CA PHE A 485 -37.93 -12.63 -15.28
C PHE A 485 -37.27 -11.28 -15.02
N THR A 486 -37.03 -10.44 -16.05
CA THR A 486 -36.48 -9.09 -15.82
C THR A 486 -37.60 -8.17 -15.30
N PRO A 487 -37.50 -7.67 -14.06
CA PRO A 487 -38.51 -6.79 -13.52
C PRO A 487 -38.59 -5.53 -14.39
N ARG A 488 -39.82 -5.07 -14.64
CA ARG A 488 -40.02 -3.76 -15.30
C ARG A 488 -39.38 -2.69 -14.42
N PRO A 489 -38.59 -1.75 -15.00
CA PRO A 489 -38.02 -0.68 -14.22
C PRO A 489 -39.14 0.14 -13.58
N GLN A 490 -39.39 -0.11 -12.32
CA GLN A 490 -40.25 0.73 -11.50
C GLN A 490 -39.38 1.82 -10.91
N LEU A 491 -39.77 3.07 -11.03
CA LEU A 491 -39.26 4.17 -10.22
C LEU A 491 -39.69 3.90 -8.77
N LYS A 492 -38.94 3.01 -8.08
CA LYS A 492 -39.08 2.85 -6.62
C LYS A 492 -38.48 4.10 -5.99
N ARG A 493 -39.33 4.97 -5.46
CA ARG A 493 -38.88 5.89 -4.40
C ARG A 493 -38.40 5.00 -3.25
N ASN A 494 -37.12 5.02 -2.96
CA ASN A 494 -36.57 4.36 -1.78
C ASN A 494 -37.04 5.14 -0.54
N LEU A 495 -38.24 4.80 -0.07
CA LEU A 495 -38.80 5.33 1.19
C LEU A 495 -38.59 4.26 2.25
N ALA A 496 -38.13 4.67 3.41
CA ALA A 496 -38.02 3.75 4.55
C ALA A 496 -39.41 3.20 4.91
N ARG A 497 -39.49 1.89 5.07
CA ARG A 497 -40.75 1.19 5.42
C ARG A 497 -41.12 1.52 6.87
N GLU A 498 -42.32 2.03 7.07
CA GLU A 498 -42.84 2.43 8.39
C GLU A 498 -43.01 1.24 9.35
N ASP A 499 -43.41 0.05 8.83
CA ASP A 499 -43.52 -1.18 9.62
C ASP A 499 -42.15 -1.66 10.15
N VAL A 500 -41.09 -1.55 9.33
CA VAL A 500 -39.70 -1.82 9.75
C VAL A 500 -39.27 -0.81 10.82
N LYS A 501 -39.47 0.48 10.60
CA LYS A 501 -39.13 1.53 11.59
C LYS A 501 -39.80 1.28 12.92
N LEU A 502 -41.11 0.99 12.91
CA LEU A 502 -41.87 0.74 14.12
C LEU A 502 -41.40 -0.50 14.86
N ALA A 503 -41.10 -1.59 14.13
CA ALA A 503 -40.57 -2.81 14.74
C ALA A 503 -39.18 -2.59 15.36
N ILE A 504 -38.32 -1.82 14.70
CA ILE A 504 -36.99 -1.47 15.23
C ILE A 504 -37.11 -0.54 16.44
N GLN A 505 -37.98 0.48 16.39
CA GLN A 505 -38.19 1.36 17.54
C GLN A 505 -38.68 0.58 18.78
N ARG A 506 -39.61 -0.32 18.61
CA ARG A 506 -40.08 -1.20 19.71
C ARG A 506 -38.96 -2.10 20.24
N THR A 507 -38.04 -2.55 19.36
CA THR A 507 -36.86 -3.32 19.76
C THR A 507 -35.92 -2.44 20.61
N LEU A 508 -35.64 -1.23 20.18
CA LEU A 508 -34.82 -0.27 20.94
C LEU A 508 -35.42 0.08 22.29
N ASP A 509 -36.76 0.29 22.37
CA ASP A 509 -37.43 0.57 23.63
C ASP A 509 -37.28 -0.58 24.63
N LEU A 510 -37.41 -1.85 24.18
CA LEU A 510 -37.21 -3.02 25.05
C LEU A 510 -35.74 -3.18 25.51
N LEU A 511 -34.79 -2.77 24.70
CA LEU A 511 -33.36 -2.84 25.02
C LEU A 511 -32.92 -1.69 25.91
N GLN A 512 -33.57 -0.51 25.81
CA GLN A 512 -33.18 0.72 26.52
C GLN A 512 -33.27 0.58 28.05
N ASP A 513 -34.24 -0.16 28.56
CA ASP A 513 -34.40 -0.36 30.01
C ASP A 513 -33.22 -1.12 30.65
N ARG A 514 -32.46 -1.89 29.87
CA ARG A 514 -31.26 -2.61 30.32
C ARG A 514 -29.98 -1.77 30.19
N SER A 515 -29.94 -0.82 29.26
CA SER A 515 -28.76 0.01 29.00
C SER A 515 -28.61 1.22 29.92
N ARG A 516 -29.60 1.51 30.78
CA ARG A 516 -29.63 2.70 31.64
C ARG A 516 -28.56 2.81 32.73
N ASN A 517 -27.75 1.80 32.98
CA ASN A 517 -26.62 1.84 33.96
C ASN A 517 -25.34 2.53 33.39
N GLU A 518 -25.44 3.30 32.33
CA GLU A 518 -24.35 3.61 31.40
C GLU A 518 -23.52 4.87 31.66
N SER A 519 -23.89 5.75 32.57
CA SER A 519 -23.16 7.02 32.71
C SER A 519 -21.68 6.87 33.14
N LYS A 520 -21.31 5.74 33.74
CA LYS A 520 -19.94 5.47 34.20
C LYS A 520 -19.02 4.87 33.11
N ASN A 521 -19.60 4.26 32.08
CA ASN A 521 -18.84 3.48 31.09
C ASN A 521 -18.90 4.08 29.66
N ARG A 522 -19.44 5.28 29.48
CA ARG A 522 -19.66 5.87 28.16
C ARG A 522 -18.40 5.94 27.30
N ALA A 523 -17.29 6.38 27.88
CA ALA A 523 -16.00 6.42 27.15
C ALA A 523 -15.51 5.03 26.70
N LEU A 524 -15.82 3.99 27.49
CA LEU A 524 -15.45 2.62 27.14
C LEU A 524 -16.37 2.03 26.07
N ILE A 525 -17.64 2.43 26.07
CA ILE A 525 -18.63 2.05 25.07
C ILE A 525 -18.28 2.71 23.72
N ASP A 526 -17.97 4.01 23.73
CA ASP A 526 -17.55 4.74 22.53
C ASP A 526 -16.27 4.10 21.96
N TYR A 527 -15.28 3.79 22.81
CA TYR A 527 -14.06 3.12 22.42
C TYR A 527 -14.29 1.72 21.82
N LEU A 528 -15.16 0.92 22.42
CA LEU A 528 -15.53 -0.40 21.89
C LEU A 528 -16.31 -0.30 20.57
N SER A 529 -17.20 0.68 20.47
CA SER A 529 -17.94 0.93 19.23
C SER A 529 -17.01 1.27 18.07
N ASP A 530 -15.97 2.07 18.32
CA ASP A 530 -14.94 2.38 17.33
C ASP A 530 -14.11 1.13 17.01
N LEU A 531 -13.69 0.37 18.03
CA LEU A 531 -12.93 -0.86 17.82
C LEU A 531 -13.69 -1.90 16.98
N GLU A 532 -15.00 -2.02 17.13
CA GLU A 532 -15.82 -3.00 16.39
C GLU A 532 -16.31 -2.47 15.04
N GLY A 533 -16.68 -1.18 14.97
CA GLY A 533 -17.40 -0.61 13.84
C GLY A 533 -16.52 0.05 12.80
N ASN A 534 -15.33 0.54 13.16
CA ASN A 534 -14.48 1.32 12.26
C ASN A 534 -12.98 0.94 12.36
N PRO A 535 -12.54 -0.14 11.68
CA PRO A 535 -11.13 -0.55 11.67
C PRO A 535 -10.16 0.54 11.23
N TYR A 536 -10.57 1.41 10.30
CA TYR A 536 -9.74 2.53 9.82
C TYR A 536 -9.54 3.61 10.88
N ALA A 537 -10.59 3.98 11.61
CA ALA A 537 -10.46 4.94 12.72
C ALA A 537 -9.56 4.39 13.83
N VAL A 538 -9.61 3.08 14.07
CA VAL A 538 -8.70 2.40 15.02
C VAL A 538 -7.24 2.49 14.55
N GLN A 539 -6.99 2.27 13.26
CA GLN A 539 -5.65 2.40 12.68
C GLN A 539 -5.14 3.85 12.78
N GLU A 540 -5.98 4.84 12.49
CA GLU A 540 -5.64 6.25 12.64
C GLU A 540 -5.33 6.61 14.10
N ALA A 541 -6.19 6.21 15.04
CA ALA A 541 -5.97 6.45 16.46
C ALA A 541 -4.69 5.78 16.96
N LEU A 542 -4.45 4.53 16.57
CA LEU A 542 -3.22 3.82 16.94
C LEU A 542 -1.96 4.48 16.37
N ALA A 543 -2.04 5.06 15.17
CA ALA A 543 -0.93 5.78 14.59
C ALA A 543 -0.49 6.97 15.45
N GLU A 544 -1.44 7.67 16.09
CA GLU A 544 -1.13 8.79 16.99
C GLU A 544 -0.35 8.36 18.24
N TYR A 545 -0.59 7.15 18.73
CA TYR A 545 0.07 6.60 19.93
C TYR A 545 1.28 5.70 19.59
N ASN A 546 1.54 5.44 18.31
CA ASN A 546 2.61 4.55 17.90
C ASN A 546 3.94 5.28 17.80
N LEU A 547 4.94 4.77 18.51
CA LEU A 547 6.30 5.31 18.47
C LEU A 547 7.00 4.98 17.15
N VAL A 548 6.72 3.79 16.59
CA VAL A 548 7.48 3.24 15.47
C VAL A 548 6.63 3.22 14.21
N TYR A 549 7.11 3.92 13.20
CA TYR A 549 6.59 3.85 11.85
C TYR A 549 7.51 3.02 10.97
N GLY A 550 6.95 2.15 10.12
CA GLY A 550 7.69 1.34 9.18
C GLY A 550 7.34 1.65 7.73
N ALA A 551 8.34 1.77 6.87
CA ALA A 551 8.16 1.95 5.43
C ALA A 551 9.39 1.46 4.66
N THR A 552 9.24 1.09 3.38
CA THR A 552 10.42 0.91 2.54
C THR A 552 11.14 2.24 2.31
N THR A 553 12.41 2.20 1.89
CA THR A 553 13.20 3.41 1.65
C THR A 553 12.47 4.41 0.75
N GLY A 554 11.90 3.96 -0.37
CA GLY A 554 11.14 4.81 -1.27
C GLY A 554 9.81 5.32 -0.70
N GLN A 555 9.12 4.51 0.12
CA GLN A 555 7.81 4.85 0.68
C GLN A 555 7.89 5.66 2.00
N SER A 556 9.07 5.82 2.57
CA SER A 556 9.27 6.63 3.79
C SER A 556 8.91 8.12 3.62
N GLU A 557 8.80 8.59 2.37
CA GLU A 557 8.36 9.94 1.98
C GLU A 557 6.96 9.94 1.31
N GLY A 558 6.23 8.81 1.38
CA GLY A 558 4.91 8.65 0.79
C GLY A 558 3.83 9.55 1.42
N GLU A 559 2.75 9.82 0.69
CA GLU A 559 1.66 10.69 1.17
C GLU A 559 0.97 10.15 2.41
N VAL A 560 0.77 8.83 2.45
CA VAL A 560 0.09 8.20 3.59
C VAL A 560 0.85 8.46 4.90
N ILE A 561 2.14 8.15 4.93
CA ILE A 561 2.97 8.39 6.13
C ILE A 561 3.07 9.89 6.47
N ARG A 562 3.11 10.74 5.44
CA ARG A 562 3.14 12.20 5.60
C ARG A 562 1.84 12.71 6.26
N ARG A 563 0.68 12.21 5.83
CA ARG A 563 -0.63 12.56 6.41
C ARG A 563 -0.68 12.27 7.92
N PHE A 564 -0.19 11.12 8.33
CA PHE A 564 -0.14 10.76 9.75
C PHE A 564 0.85 11.62 10.53
N LYS A 565 2.02 11.92 9.97
CA LYS A 565 3.04 12.75 10.63
C LYS A 565 2.66 14.23 10.70
N SER A 566 2.00 14.79 9.69
CA SER A 566 1.66 16.21 9.62
C SER A 566 0.56 16.63 10.61
N LYS A 567 -0.27 15.71 11.09
CA LYS A 567 -1.24 15.99 12.16
C LYS A 567 -0.57 16.42 13.47
N SER A 568 0.71 16.07 13.69
CA SER A 568 1.46 16.40 14.92
C SER A 568 2.40 17.60 14.83
N GLY A 569 2.47 18.27 13.67
CA GLY A 569 3.39 19.41 13.47
C GLY A 569 2.97 20.29 12.30
N ASP A 570 3.75 21.34 12.00
CA ASP A 570 3.42 22.37 10.99
C ASP A 570 3.24 21.88 9.54
N GLY A 571 3.28 20.56 9.29
CA GLY A 571 2.97 19.92 7.99
C GLY A 571 3.80 20.36 6.79
N LYS A 572 4.68 21.35 6.98
CA LYS A 572 5.50 21.97 5.94
C LYS A 572 6.91 21.42 5.97
N GLY A 573 7.47 21.11 4.82
CA GLY A 573 8.84 20.65 4.69
C GLY A 573 9.03 19.14 4.71
N TYR A 574 10.25 18.69 4.99
CA TYR A 574 10.58 17.25 5.09
C TYR A 574 10.04 16.65 6.37
N LEU A 575 9.61 15.37 6.28
CA LEU A 575 9.25 14.60 7.47
C LEU A 575 10.47 14.51 8.41
N GLN A 576 10.22 14.54 9.71
CA GLN A 576 11.27 14.47 10.72
C GLN A 576 10.97 13.37 11.73
N TYR A 577 11.99 12.54 11.95
CA TYR A 577 12.00 11.50 12.96
C TYR A 577 13.18 11.74 13.91
N GLY A 578 13.00 11.52 15.19
CA GLY A 578 14.12 11.57 16.14
C GLY A 578 15.20 10.56 15.77
N THR A 579 14.78 9.34 15.42
CA THR A 579 15.69 8.26 15.02
C THR A 579 15.21 7.57 13.74
N VAL A 580 16.12 7.38 12.78
CA VAL A 580 15.88 6.56 11.58
C VAL A 580 16.75 5.32 11.66
N ILE A 581 16.14 4.14 11.53
CA ILE A 581 16.81 2.84 11.52
C ILE A 581 16.56 2.17 10.17
N VAL A 582 17.62 1.83 9.44
CA VAL A 582 17.50 1.14 8.16
C VAL A 582 18.10 -0.25 8.29
N ASP A 583 17.26 -1.28 8.18
CA ASP A 583 17.72 -2.68 8.13
C ASP A 583 18.01 -3.10 6.69
N GLU A 584 18.93 -4.05 6.52
CA GLU A 584 19.46 -4.48 5.22
C GLU A 584 19.96 -3.31 4.35
N ALA A 585 20.56 -2.30 4.98
CA ALA A 585 20.96 -1.05 4.35
C ALA A 585 22.00 -1.23 3.23
N ALA A 586 22.76 -2.33 3.24
CA ALA A 586 23.74 -2.65 2.20
C ALA A 586 23.12 -3.01 0.84
N ARG A 587 21.82 -3.36 0.82
CA ARG A 587 21.10 -3.76 -0.40
C ARG A 587 20.40 -2.57 -1.08
N ALA A 588 20.18 -1.49 -0.37
CA ALA A 588 19.57 -0.30 -0.92
C ALA A 588 20.54 0.44 -1.85
N SER A 589 20.01 0.98 -2.96
CA SER A 589 20.80 1.91 -3.77
C SER A 589 21.16 3.15 -2.96
N PRO A 590 22.30 3.79 -3.20
CA PRO A 590 22.66 5.00 -2.47
C PRO A 590 21.60 6.10 -2.53
N ARG A 591 21.00 6.29 -3.67
CA ARG A 591 19.95 7.30 -3.89
C ARG A 591 18.69 7.01 -3.09
N ASP A 592 18.30 5.73 -2.96
CA ASP A 592 17.15 5.32 -2.16
C ASP A 592 17.44 5.38 -0.67
N LEU A 593 18.67 5.06 -0.25
CA LEU A 593 19.09 5.12 1.16
C LEU A 593 19.09 6.56 1.70
N MET A 594 19.40 7.54 0.86
CA MET A 594 19.37 8.96 1.24
C MET A 594 17.94 9.42 1.63
N ILE A 595 16.88 8.86 1.05
CA ILE A 595 15.49 9.27 1.32
C ILE A 595 15.13 9.17 2.80
N PRO A 596 15.25 8.04 3.50
CA PRO A 596 15.02 7.99 4.94
C PRO A 596 16.09 8.73 5.75
N MET A 597 17.35 8.80 5.28
CA MET A 597 18.43 9.44 6.03
C MET A 597 18.21 10.96 6.21
N VAL A 598 17.66 11.66 5.22
CA VAL A 598 17.39 13.11 5.32
C VAL A 598 16.33 13.46 6.35
N GLN A 599 15.52 12.49 6.76
CA GLN A 599 14.42 12.65 7.71
C GLN A 599 14.87 12.46 9.18
N ALA A 600 16.10 12.01 9.40
CA ALA A 600 16.63 11.79 10.73
C ALA A 600 17.11 13.11 11.38
N LYS A 601 16.52 13.44 12.54
CA LYS A 601 16.90 14.64 13.31
C LYS A 601 18.07 14.37 14.25
N ASP A 602 18.01 13.27 14.97
CA ASP A 602 18.93 12.98 16.05
C ASP A 602 19.90 11.86 15.76
N ARG A 603 19.42 10.76 15.13
CA ARG A 603 20.22 9.55 14.92
C ARG A 603 19.87 8.86 13.61
N ILE A 604 20.90 8.41 12.91
CA ILE A 604 20.79 7.46 11.79
C ILE A 604 21.47 6.18 12.22
N ILE A 605 20.76 5.06 12.16
CA ILE A 605 21.28 3.74 12.49
C ILE A 605 21.15 2.86 11.26
N LEU A 606 22.26 2.56 10.61
CA LEU A 606 22.31 1.68 9.46
C LEU A 606 22.73 0.28 9.91
N VAL A 607 21.92 -0.70 9.58
CA VAL A 607 22.19 -2.11 9.92
C VAL A 607 22.25 -2.92 8.64
N GLY A 608 23.28 -3.72 8.46
CA GLY A 608 23.45 -4.48 7.22
C GLY A 608 24.69 -5.35 7.22
N ASP A 609 24.97 -5.91 6.06
CA ASP A 609 26.18 -6.68 5.81
C ASP A 609 26.67 -6.40 4.40
N HIS A 610 27.77 -5.65 4.26
CA HIS A 610 28.35 -5.31 2.96
C HIS A 610 29.06 -6.49 2.27
N ARG A 611 29.21 -7.63 2.95
CA ARG A 611 29.76 -8.88 2.37
C ARG A 611 28.70 -9.72 1.67
N GLN A 612 27.42 -9.34 1.79
CA GLN A 612 26.32 -9.91 1.01
C GLN A 612 26.17 -9.16 -0.33
N LEU A 613 25.22 -9.62 -1.17
CA LEU A 613 24.96 -9.02 -2.47
C LEU A 613 24.73 -7.49 -2.35
N PRO A 614 25.52 -6.68 -3.06
CA PRO A 614 25.32 -5.23 -3.09
C PRO A 614 24.03 -4.88 -3.84
N HIS A 615 23.72 -3.59 -3.91
CA HIS A 615 22.67 -3.07 -4.79
C HIS A 615 22.98 -3.40 -6.26
N ILE A 616 21.94 -3.55 -7.06
CA ILE A 616 22.06 -3.82 -8.49
C ILE A 616 22.43 -2.51 -9.20
N VAL A 617 23.46 -2.54 -10.01
CA VAL A 617 23.89 -1.44 -10.88
C VAL A 617 23.69 -1.89 -12.33
N ASP A 618 23.21 -1.02 -13.18
CA ASP A 618 23.05 -1.31 -14.61
C ASP A 618 24.41 -1.26 -15.32
N GLU A 619 24.86 -2.41 -15.81
CA GLU A 619 26.15 -2.54 -16.48
C GLU A 619 26.24 -1.72 -17.79
N ALA A 620 25.11 -1.56 -18.50
CA ALA A 620 25.08 -0.77 -19.72
C ALA A 620 25.27 0.73 -19.42
N LEU A 621 24.67 1.21 -18.32
CA LEU A 621 24.90 2.57 -17.81
C LEU A 621 26.35 2.81 -17.43
N LEU A 622 26.97 1.83 -16.76
CA LEU A 622 28.40 1.94 -16.39
C LEU A 622 29.30 2.05 -17.61
N GLN A 623 29.09 1.21 -18.62
CA GLN A 623 29.86 1.25 -19.87
C GLN A 623 29.71 2.60 -20.59
N GLN A 624 28.52 3.16 -20.63
CA GLN A 624 28.28 4.49 -21.23
C GLN A 624 29.02 5.58 -20.45
N MET A 625 28.93 5.58 -19.13
CA MET A 625 29.62 6.55 -18.28
C MET A 625 31.15 6.41 -18.35
N GLU A 626 31.66 5.22 -18.54
CA GLU A 626 33.09 4.97 -18.77
C GLU A 626 33.58 5.54 -20.10
N GLN A 627 32.79 5.37 -21.18
CA GLN A 627 33.09 5.94 -22.51
C GLN A 627 33.10 7.46 -22.49
N GLU A 628 32.14 8.08 -21.79
CA GLU A 628 32.10 9.55 -21.63
C GLU A 628 33.21 10.11 -20.72
N SER A 629 33.93 9.24 -20.00
CA SER A 629 34.97 9.61 -19.03
C SER A 629 36.40 9.39 -19.54
N ASP A 630 36.60 9.08 -20.82
CA ASP A 630 37.93 8.76 -21.37
C ASP A 630 38.95 9.90 -21.31
N ASP A 631 38.51 11.17 -21.14
CA ASP A 631 39.35 12.34 -20.95
C ASP A 631 39.75 12.62 -19.45
N ILE A 632 39.35 11.74 -18.51
CA ILE A 632 39.58 11.96 -17.07
C ILE A 632 40.79 11.17 -16.59
N HIS A 633 41.63 11.79 -15.72
CA HIS A 633 42.78 11.15 -15.08
C HIS A 633 42.43 9.80 -14.44
N SER A 634 43.30 8.80 -14.59
CA SER A 634 43.11 7.40 -14.13
C SER A 634 42.64 7.27 -12.66
N ASP A 635 43.17 8.10 -11.78
CA ASP A 635 42.87 8.08 -10.34
C ASP A 635 41.42 8.49 -10.03
N ILE A 636 40.84 9.37 -10.86
CA ILE A 636 39.44 9.83 -10.72
C ILE A 636 38.50 8.73 -11.23
N LYS A 637 38.90 8.07 -12.33
CA LYS A 637 38.14 6.94 -12.88
C LYS A 637 38.07 5.77 -11.90
N GLU A 638 39.18 5.47 -11.22
CA GLU A 638 39.22 4.40 -10.20
C GLU A 638 38.33 4.73 -8.98
N LYS A 639 38.40 5.95 -8.44
CA LYS A 639 37.49 6.38 -7.37
C LYS A 639 36.02 6.35 -7.76
N PHE A 640 35.72 6.81 -8.97
CA PHE A 640 34.37 6.79 -9.50
C PHE A 640 33.81 5.36 -9.58
N ASN A 641 34.57 4.43 -10.13
CA ASN A 641 34.19 3.03 -10.21
C ASN A 641 34.02 2.41 -8.81
N GLN A 642 34.88 2.75 -7.87
CA GLN A 642 34.76 2.31 -6.48
C GLN A 642 33.48 2.84 -5.81
N HIS A 643 33.08 4.10 -6.05
CA HIS A 643 31.87 4.68 -5.49
C HIS A 643 30.61 4.01 -6.04
N ILE A 644 30.59 3.59 -7.31
CA ILE A 644 29.42 2.97 -7.93
C ILE A 644 29.30 1.48 -7.58
N THR A 645 30.41 0.77 -7.55
CA THR A 645 30.40 -0.69 -7.32
C THR A 645 30.24 -1.07 -5.85
N SER A 646 30.62 -0.19 -4.92
CA SER A 646 30.44 -0.42 -3.49
C SER A 646 29.06 0.09 -3.01
N SER A 647 28.43 -0.64 -2.08
CA SER A 647 27.21 -0.13 -1.45
C SER A 647 27.48 1.14 -0.63
N MET A 648 26.48 2.03 -0.53
CA MET A 648 26.56 3.21 0.36
C MET A 648 26.85 2.81 1.81
N PHE A 649 26.34 1.68 2.25
CA PHE A 649 26.60 1.13 3.56
C PHE A 649 28.11 0.86 3.77
N GLN A 650 28.77 0.23 2.79
CA GLN A 650 30.21 -0.03 2.83
C GLN A 650 31.02 1.26 2.79
N TYR A 651 30.64 2.18 1.90
CA TYR A 651 31.27 3.49 1.79
C TYR A 651 31.17 4.25 3.12
N LEU A 652 29.97 4.36 3.70
CA LEU A 652 29.77 5.04 4.98
C LEU A 652 30.46 4.32 6.14
N PHE A 653 30.62 2.99 6.09
CA PHE A 653 31.38 2.26 7.10
C PHE A 653 32.86 2.67 7.12
N HIS A 654 33.47 2.82 5.94
CA HIS A 654 34.84 3.32 5.83
C HIS A 654 34.95 4.81 6.21
N ARG A 655 33.99 5.62 5.75
CA ARG A 655 33.93 7.05 6.08
C ARG A 655 33.77 7.27 7.58
N ALA A 656 32.90 6.51 8.23
CA ALA A 656 32.69 6.58 9.68
C ALA A 656 33.96 6.25 10.47
N LYS A 657 34.77 5.29 10.01
CA LYS A 657 36.07 5.01 10.61
C LYS A 657 37.05 6.16 10.47
N GLN A 658 37.06 6.86 9.33
CA GLN A 658 37.89 8.08 9.17
C GLN A 658 37.43 9.21 10.13
N LEU A 659 36.11 9.39 10.26
CA LEU A 659 35.57 10.38 11.20
C LEU A 659 35.89 10.05 12.67
N GLU A 660 35.85 8.77 13.02
CA GLU A 660 36.23 8.28 14.36
C GLU A 660 37.70 8.61 14.68
N GLN A 661 38.60 8.51 13.69
CA GLN A 661 40.01 8.94 13.87
C GLN A 661 40.14 10.46 14.05
N GLN A 662 39.22 11.25 13.48
CA GLN A 662 39.29 12.74 13.57
C GLN A 662 38.72 13.25 14.89
N ASP A 663 37.62 12.71 15.39
CA ASP A 663 36.85 13.24 16.53
C ASP A 663 36.78 12.28 17.73
N GLY A 664 37.31 11.07 17.62
CA GLY A 664 37.28 10.05 18.67
C GLY A 664 35.91 9.45 18.95
N THR A 665 34.87 9.75 18.13
CA THR A 665 33.51 9.26 18.34
C THR A 665 33.27 7.93 17.61
N PRO A 666 33.02 6.81 18.32
CA PRO A 666 32.76 5.53 17.68
C PRO A 666 31.46 5.56 16.88
N ARG A 667 31.50 5.18 15.58
CA ARG A 667 30.37 5.14 14.65
C ARG A 667 30.18 3.80 13.97
N THR A 668 31.07 2.84 14.23
CA THR A 668 31.03 1.54 13.58
C THR A 668 31.16 0.41 14.59
N ILE A 669 30.47 -0.68 14.35
CA ILE A 669 30.67 -1.93 15.09
C ILE A 669 30.30 -3.13 14.20
N THR A 670 31.00 -4.25 14.41
CA THR A 670 30.71 -5.53 13.76
C THR A 670 30.24 -6.54 14.80
N LEU A 671 29.08 -7.16 14.59
CA LEU A 671 28.57 -8.24 15.41
C LEU A 671 29.30 -9.55 15.06
N ASP A 672 29.83 -10.22 16.05
CA ASP A 672 30.77 -11.35 15.91
C ASP A 672 30.18 -12.73 16.27
N ALA A 673 29.04 -12.78 16.94
CA ALA A 673 28.45 -14.02 17.40
C ALA A 673 27.32 -14.51 16.48
N GLN A 674 27.43 -15.75 15.98
CA GLN A 674 26.46 -16.40 15.10
C GLN A 674 25.52 -17.32 15.90
N TYR A 675 24.18 -17.17 15.69
CA TYR A 675 23.16 -17.96 16.40
C TYR A 675 22.26 -18.79 15.47
N ARG A 676 22.38 -18.62 14.14
CA ARG A 676 21.47 -19.24 13.18
C ARG A 676 22.00 -20.55 12.60
N SER A 677 23.29 -20.67 12.45
CA SER A 677 23.94 -21.83 11.83
C SER A 677 24.54 -22.77 12.89
N HIS A 678 24.68 -24.04 12.54
CA HIS A 678 25.42 -24.98 13.36
C HIS A 678 26.86 -24.45 13.62
N PRO A 679 27.42 -24.64 14.84
CA PRO A 679 28.75 -24.10 15.18
C PRO A 679 29.87 -24.41 14.19
N LEU A 680 29.82 -25.60 13.54
CA LEU A 680 30.80 -26.02 12.52
C LEU A 680 30.67 -25.26 11.19
N LEU A 681 29.53 -24.59 10.94
CA LEU A 681 29.30 -23.77 9.75
C LEU A 681 29.54 -22.28 10.00
N GLY A 682 29.76 -21.89 11.24
CA GLY A 682 29.97 -20.51 11.67
C GLY A 682 31.47 -20.15 11.85
N GLN A 683 32.37 -21.11 11.69
CA GLN A 683 33.81 -20.89 11.62
C GLN A 683 34.18 -20.59 10.17
#